data_6ee307ff581e1cdbd8a57064302b854b
#
_entry.id   6ee307ff581e1cdbd8a57064302b854b
#
_cell.length_a   1.000
_cell.length_b   1.000
_cell.length_c   1.000
_cell.angle_alpha   90.00
_cell.angle_beta   90.00
_cell.angle_gamma   90.00
#
_symmetry.space_group_name_H-M   'P 1'
#
loop_
_entity.id
_entity.type
_entity.pdbx_description
1 polymer ?
#
loop_
_entity_poly.entity_id
_entity_poly.type
_entity_poly.pdbx_seq_one_letter_code
_entity_poly.pdbx_strand_id
1 'polypeptide(L)'
;MAGRISRRIVLTFGLLAVAASSAGLLGSAPAVAATATAKTTATTTTATTTTATTAGTVTTAAKSKAPAQSAAQHPYMGWSSWSLESTSYPGVNPTGGASWLTEQHVLQQADVMAKSLKSHGYQYVNIDAGWSNNSAGGCCSFTSDAYGRPIANTTTFPDGIAYVANYVHAKGLKLGIYTTVGLDPGAYNNGATPIYGTTNCHTSDIVYSDLRKTNGWDSNYKIDYSTPCAQAYINSIADEFAGWGVDLLKLDGVGPGSFQGGPNFDNTSDVAAWSAALNGSGRQIQFVISWALAHPEASIWQEYTNGWRIDTDVECYCGTLVTWNNSVKERWDDVVQWIPDAGPGHWNNLDSLDVGVGSMDGITDAERQSYMTLWAIEGAPLYSGDDLTKLDSYGLSLLTNDEVIAVDQAGNPAKPVSQRSDQQVWYAKNADGSYTVALFNMGDSTATVTANWNDLGISGSASVRDLWSHSNLGTVSGSFSASLPSHGSRLVTVKPKSVGSAPAMPANLHGTASTATTMSVAWDASTGATGYDVYVNGTKNVSVTGTSAVVAGLAPGTGYTFDVVARNAKGKSSVASKQLSLTTPAGSGPTLYEAESSANTLGGGATVYGCSGCSGGAKVGYIGGGGYMVFNNVTAPRAGTYLMTVGYVDGDSSRIAIVTVNGTPFQLPLSGTNDNNWDTAQTVTIPVDLNAGTNSIQFGNPNGYVSDIDKIVL
;
A
#
# COMPACT_ATOMS: atom_id res chain seq x y z
N MET A 1 29.62 11.76 10.44
CA MET A 1 28.69 12.82 10.04
C MET A 1 29.03 13.21 8.62
N ALA A 2 28.31 12.70 7.66
CA ALA A 2 28.27 13.21 6.30
C ALA A 2 26.93 12.69 5.73
N GLY A 3 25.95 13.58 5.61
CA GLY A 3 24.65 13.29 5.04
C GLY A 3 24.79 13.00 3.55
N ARG A 4 24.34 11.84 3.13
CA ARG A 4 24.13 11.53 1.72
C ARG A 4 22.85 12.24 1.27
N ILE A 5 23.03 13.29 0.50
CA ILE A 5 21.95 13.90 -0.29
C ILE A 5 21.78 13.00 -1.51
N SER A 6 20.70 12.25 -1.53
CA SER A 6 20.27 11.50 -2.71
C SER A 6 19.88 12.50 -3.80
N ARG A 7 20.70 12.61 -4.84
CA ARG A 7 20.36 13.35 -6.06
C ARG A 7 19.42 12.46 -6.88
N ARG A 8 18.14 12.69 -6.77
CA ARG A 8 17.19 12.18 -7.76
C ARG A 8 17.45 12.87 -9.09
N ILE A 9 17.96 12.12 -10.04
CA ILE A 9 18.04 12.55 -11.44
C ILE A 9 16.63 12.45 -12.00
N VAL A 10 15.99 13.59 -12.22
CA VAL A 10 14.75 13.66 -13.00
C VAL A 10 15.13 13.47 -14.45
N LEU A 11 14.93 12.29 -14.99
CA LEU A 11 14.96 12.05 -16.43
C LEU A 11 13.70 12.65 -17.05
N THR A 12 13.85 13.80 -17.64
CA THR A 12 12.81 14.43 -18.48
C THR A 12 12.75 13.65 -19.79
N PHE A 13 11.73 12.83 -19.99
CA PHE A 13 11.46 12.20 -21.26
C PHE A 13 11.03 13.27 -22.27
N GLY A 14 11.90 13.57 -23.23
CA GLY A 14 11.57 14.40 -24.37
C GLY A 14 10.70 13.60 -25.34
N LEU A 15 9.42 13.96 -25.44
CA LEU A 15 8.60 13.59 -26.59
C LEU A 15 9.17 14.28 -27.83
N LEU A 16 9.68 13.51 -28.79
CA LEU A 16 9.90 13.99 -30.15
C LEU A 16 8.54 14.04 -30.87
N ALA A 17 7.89 15.20 -30.79
CA ALA A 17 6.79 15.51 -31.69
C ALA A 17 7.37 16.11 -32.97
N VAL A 18 7.16 15.45 -34.09
CA VAL A 18 7.43 16.01 -35.43
C VAL A 18 6.37 17.10 -35.69
N ALA A 19 6.77 18.35 -35.61
CA ALA A 19 5.92 19.48 -35.94
C ALA A 19 6.00 19.79 -37.43
N ALA A 20 4.87 19.70 -38.11
CA ALA A 20 4.67 20.35 -39.39
C ALA A 20 4.30 21.81 -39.15
N SER A 21 5.12 22.72 -39.65
CA SER A 21 4.95 24.16 -39.58
C SER A 21 3.82 24.69 -40.45
N SER A 22 2.95 25.54 -39.85
CA SER A 22 2.29 26.60 -40.59
C SER A 22 2.19 27.86 -39.72
N ALA A 23 2.72 28.96 -40.21
CA ALA A 23 2.81 30.26 -39.58
C ALA A 23 1.49 31.05 -39.67
N GLY A 24 1.22 31.87 -38.64
CA GLY A 24 0.14 32.88 -38.71
C GLY A 24 -0.03 33.70 -37.44
N LEU A 25 0.71 34.80 -37.36
CA LEU A 25 0.43 36.15 -36.81
C LEU A 25 -0.48 36.40 -35.59
N LEU A 26 0.18 36.88 -34.52
CA LEU A 26 -0.07 38.05 -33.65
C LEU A 26 -1.50 38.57 -33.38
N GLY A 27 -1.83 38.70 -32.10
CA GLY A 27 -2.88 39.58 -31.56
C GLY A 27 -2.88 39.60 -30.03
N SER A 28 -2.41 40.73 -29.47
CA SER A 28 -2.28 41.08 -28.05
C SER A 28 -3.59 41.46 -27.36
N ALA A 29 -3.72 41.07 -26.12
CA ALA A 29 -4.45 41.54 -24.92
C ALA A 29 -5.45 42.72 -25.01
N PRO A 30 -6.33 43.02 -24.03
CA PRO A 30 -6.14 42.93 -22.57
C PRO A 30 -7.35 42.46 -21.74
N ALA A 31 -7.09 42.32 -20.46
CA ALA A 31 -8.02 42.00 -19.35
C ALA A 31 -9.06 43.13 -19.12
N VAL A 32 -10.29 42.73 -18.76
CA VAL A 32 -11.23 43.61 -18.04
C VAL A 32 -11.91 42.79 -16.93
N ALA A 33 -11.80 43.29 -15.72
CA ALA A 33 -12.54 42.86 -14.57
C ALA A 33 -13.96 43.42 -14.58
N ALA A 34 -14.95 42.66 -14.16
CA ALA A 34 -16.26 43.20 -13.80
C ALA A 34 -16.83 42.47 -12.59
N THR A 35 -16.91 43.23 -11.52
CA THR A 35 -17.72 43.04 -10.34
C THR A 35 -19.21 43.13 -10.63
N ALA A 36 -20.04 42.28 -10.07
CA ALA A 36 -21.45 42.60 -9.86
C ALA A 36 -22.05 41.87 -8.65
N THR A 37 -22.66 42.64 -7.87
CA THR A 37 -23.26 42.62 -6.56
C THR A 37 -24.50 41.73 -6.43
N ALA A 38 -24.72 41.24 -5.21
CA ALA A 38 -25.89 40.53 -4.73
C ALA A 38 -27.20 41.31 -4.77
N LYS A 39 -28.33 40.58 -4.82
CA LYS A 39 -29.55 40.96 -4.11
C LYS A 39 -30.40 39.76 -3.73
N THR A 40 -30.61 39.65 -2.45
CA THR A 40 -31.56 38.83 -1.72
C THR A 40 -33.03 39.23 -2.03
N THR A 41 -33.94 38.28 -2.06
CA THR A 41 -35.29 38.46 -1.51
C THR A 41 -35.89 37.13 -1.11
N ALA A 42 -36.26 37.03 0.15
CA ALA A 42 -37.04 35.95 0.77
C ALA A 42 -38.55 36.19 0.50
N THR A 43 -39.29 35.11 0.34
CA THR A 43 -40.73 35.14 0.71
C THR A 43 -41.17 33.72 1.10
N THR A 44 -41.67 33.65 2.30
CA THR A 44 -42.32 32.51 2.96
C THR A 44 -43.74 32.33 2.45
N THR A 45 -44.20 31.11 2.23
CA THR A 45 -45.65 30.77 2.43
C THR A 45 -45.79 29.25 2.67
N THR A 46 -46.43 28.96 3.76
CA THR A 46 -46.84 27.68 4.30
C THR A 46 -48.07 27.14 3.56
N ALA A 47 -48.10 25.86 3.23
CA ALA A 47 -49.36 25.10 3.12
C ALA A 47 -49.08 23.58 3.29
N THR A 48 -49.72 23.06 4.28
CA THR A 48 -49.79 21.66 4.67
C THR A 48 -50.72 20.86 3.75
N THR A 49 -50.26 19.71 3.24
CA THR A 49 -51.17 18.62 2.88
C THR A 49 -50.42 17.28 2.98
N THR A 50 -50.97 16.44 3.83
CA THR A 50 -50.59 15.06 4.09
C THR A 50 -50.97 14.15 2.91
N THR A 51 -49.97 13.39 2.41
CA THR A 51 -50.29 12.12 1.74
C THR A 51 -49.14 11.16 2.00
N ALA A 52 -49.47 10.01 2.55
CA ALA A 52 -48.55 8.91 2.84
C ALA A 52 -48.03 8.31 1.52
N THR A 53 -46.75 8.17 1.39
CA THR A 53 -46.14 7.34 0.39
C THR A 53 -44.96 6.60 1.02
N THR A 54 -45.00 5.31 0.88
CA THR A 54 -44.04 4.27 1.25
C THR A 54 -42.61 4.72 1.24
N ALA A 55 -41.93 4.60 2.39
CA ALA A 55 -40.49 4.72 2.53
C ALA A 55 -39.80 3.64 1.71
N GLY A 56 -39.21 4.04 0.58
CA GLY A 56 -38.18 3.28 -0.09
C GLY A 56 -36.95 3.31 0.79
N THR A 57 -36.59 2.17 1.33
CA THR A 57 -35.34 1.96 2.05
C THR A 57 -34.20 2.30 1.11
N VAL A 58 -33.49 3.40 1.37
CA VAL A 58 -32.18 3.64 0.77
C VAL A 58 -31.27 2.57 1.38
N THR A 59 -31.05 1.50 0.65
CA THR A 59 -30.00 0.55 0.95
C THR A 59 -28.68 1.31 0.82
N THR A 60 -28.06 1.62 1.96
CA THR A 60 -26.63 1.95 2.01
C THR A 60 -25.91 0.85 1.24
N ALA A 61 -25.18 1.23 0.20
CA ALA A 61 -24.33 0.33 -0.56
C ALA A 61 -23.49 -0.47 0.42
N ALA A 62 -23.68 -1.79 0.43
CA ALA A 62 -22.83 -2.69 1.19
C ALA A 62 -21.38 -2.44 0.72
N LYS A 63 -20.45 -2.19 1.66
CA LYS A 63 -19.02 -2.15 1.36
C LYS A 63 -18.69 -3.42 0.59
N SER A 64 -18.28 -3.27 -0.67
CA SER A 64 -17.81 -4.39 -1.48
C SER A 64 -16.55 -4.91 -0.80
N LYS A 65 -16.55 -6.18 -0.40
CA LYS A 65 -15.30 -6.84 0.01
C LYS A 65 -14.38 -6.93 -1.21
N ALA A 66 -13.06 -6.93 -0.95
CA ALA A 66 -12.04 -7.27 -1.95
C ALA A 66 -12.47 -8.49 -2.79
N PRO A 67 -12.09 -8.55 -4.08
CA PRO A 67 -12.34 -9.72 -4.93
C PRO A 67 -11.96 -10.97 -4.14
N ALA A 68 -12.82 -11.97 -4.12
CA ALA A 68 -12.84 -13.05 -3.14
C ALA A 68 -11.41 -13.48 -2.73
N GLN A 69 -11.04 -13.31 -1.46
CA GLN A 69 -9.74 -13.69 -0.90
C GLN A 69 -9.30 -15.11 -1.29
N SER A 70 -10.23 -15.95 -1.71
CA SER A 70 -9.97 -17.27 -2.25
C SER A 70 -9.19 -17.27 -3.58
N ALA A 71 -9.16 -16.17 -4.35
CA ALA A 71 -8.47 -16.08 -5.64
C ALA A 71 -6.96 -15.87 -5.50
N ALA A 72 -6.49 -15.24 -4.43
CA ALA A 72 -5.11 -14.81 -4.23
C ALA A 72 -4.50 -15.37 -2.93
N GLN A 73 -4.77 -16.63 -2.61
CA GLN A 73 -4.19 -17.28 -1.43
C GLN A 73 -2.66 -17.41 -1.51
N HIS A 74 -2.14 -17.45 -2.73
CA HIS A 74 -0.72 -17.45 -3.05
C HIS A 74 -0.42 -16.36 -4.07
N PRO A 75 0.82 -15.86 -4.14
CA PRO A 75 1.24 -14.97 -5.21
C PRO A 75 0.97 -15.62 -6.57
N TYR A 76 0.47 -14.86 -7.54
CA TYR A 76 0.24 -15.44 -8.87
C TYR A 76 1.57 -15.65 -9.61
N MET A 77 1.58 -16.65 -10.49
CA MET A 77 2.74 -16.98 -11.33
C MET A 77 2.33 -16.97 -12.78
N GLY A 78 3.17 -16.41 -13.65
CA GLY A 78 2.81 -16.29 -15.05
C GLY A 78 3.86 -15.64 -15.93
N TRP A 79 3.36 -14.92 -16.93
CA TRP A 79 4.12 -14.16 -17.89
C TRP A 79 3.39 -12.85 -18.20
N SER A 80 4.12 -11.78 -18.52
CA SER A 80 3.58 -10.49 -18.95
C SER A 80 4.33 -9.99 -20.18
N SER A 81 3.62 -9.30 -21.07
CA SER A 81 4.18 -8.83 -22.35
C SER A 81 5.03 -7.57 -22.25
N TRP A 82 4.93 -6.79 -21.13
CA TRP A 82 5.43 -5.42 -21.08
C TRP A 82 6.94 -5.29 -21.30
N SER A 83 7.76 -6.15 -20.69
CA SER A 83 9.22 -6.08 -20.86
C SER A 83 9.65 -6.20 -22.32
N LEU A 84 8.92 -6.99 -23.12
CA LEU A 84 9.18 -7.13 -24.57
C LEU A 84 8.61 -5.95 -25.38
N GLU A 85 7.64 -5.23 -24.85
CA GLU A 85 7.06 -4.06 -25.50
C GLU A 85 7.89 -2.79 -25.26
N SER A 86 8.47 -2.67 -24.06
CA SER A 86 9.21 -1.48 -23.61
C SER A 86 10.68 -1.47 -24.03
N THR A 87 11.26 -2.62 -24.35
CA THR A 87 12.68 -2.73 -24.72
C THR A 87 12.98 -2.24 -26.13
N SER A 88 14.16 -1.65 -26.30
CA SER A 88 14.79 -1.41 -27.62
C SER A 88 15.79 -2.49 -28.02
N TYR A 89 15.69 -3.69 -27.44
CA TYR A 89 16.55 -4.84 -27.80
C TYR A 89 16.45 -5.12 -29.31
N PRO A 90 17.58 -5.33 -30.01
CA PRO A 90 17.58 -5.49 -31.45
C PRO A 90 16.67 -6.61 -31.95
N GLY A 91 15.75 -6.28 -32.86
CA GLY A 91 14.83 -7.22 -33.49
C GLY A 91 13.57 -7.55 -32.73
N VAL A 92 13.36 -6.93 -31.53
CA VAL A 92 12.13 -7.11 -30.75
C VAL A 92 11.04 -6.13 -31.19
N ASN A 93 11.34 -4.84 -31.27
CA ASN A 93 10.40 -3.82 -31.73
C ASN A 93 10.89 -3.14 -33.03
N PRO A 94 10.86 -3.83 -34.20
CA PRO A 94 11.54 -3.37 -35.42
C PRO A 94 10.95 -2.11 -36.03
N THR A 95 9.69 -1.79 -35.75
CA THR A 95 8.99 -0.58 -36.23
C THR A 95 8.84 0.50 -35.17
N GLY A 96 9.46 0.29 -33.97
CA GLY A 96 9.37 1.17 -32.81
C GLY A 96 8.14 0.90 -31.95
N GLY A 97 8.12 1.53 -30.77
CA GLY A 97 7.05 1.35 -29.77
C GLY A 97 6.78 -0.11 -29.44
N ALA A 98 5.59 -0.42 -28.96
CA ALA A 98 5.17 -1.76 -28.58
C ALA A 98 4.84 -2.68 -29.80
N SER A 99 5.56 -2.58 -30.89
CA SER A 99 5.28 -3.37 -32.11
C SER A 99 5.48 -4.87 -31.95
N TRP A 100 6.12 -5.30 -30.88
CA TRP A 100 6.25 -6.72 -30.52
C TRP A 100 4.90 -7.38 -30.21
N LEU A 101 3.97 -6.66 -29.59
CA LEU A 101 2.72 -7.24 -29.10
C LEU A 101 1.76 -7.58 -30.24
N THR A 102 1.57 -8.88 -30.45
CA THR A 102 0.59 -9.42 -31.40
C THR A 102 -0.07 -10.66 -30.82
N GLU A 103 -1.26 -10.97 -31.28
CA GLU A 103 -1.98 -12.22 -30.95
C GLU A 103 -1.07 -13.44 -31.13
N GLN A 104 -0.39 -13.54 -32.28
CA GLN A 104 0.50 -14.67 -32.56
C GLN A 104 1.61 -14.81 -31.53
N HIS A 105 2.25 -13.70 -31.10
CA HIS A 105 3.31 -13.76 -30.11
C HIS A 105 2.75 -14.21 -28.74
N VAL A 106 1.59 -13.71 -28.34
CA VAL A 106 0.95 -14.13 -27.07
C VAL A 106 0.64 -15.63 -27.09
N LEU A 107 0.11 -16.17 -28.21
CA LEU A 107 -0.18 -17.59 -28.34
C LEU A 107 1.10 -18.43 -28.26
N GLN A 108 2.22 -17.98 -28.86
CA GLN A 108 3.52 -18.65 -28.76
C GLN A 108 4.05 -18.69 -27.32
N GLN A 109 3.93 -17.57 -26.56
CA GLN A 109 4.31 -17.54 -25.14
C GLN A 109 3.44 -18.52 -24.33
N ALA A 110 2.13 -18.54 -24.56
CA ALA A 110 1.22 -19.48 -23.92
C ALA A 110 1.58 -20.96 -24.22
N ASP A 111 2.03 -21.26 -25.44
CA ASP A 111 2.49 -22.61 -25.82
C ASP A 111 3.71 -23.06 -25.02
N VAL A 112 4.72 -22.21 -24.93
CA VAL A 112 5.92 -22.48 -24.13
C VAL A 112 5.60 -22.59 -22.65
N MET A 113 4.80 -21.67 -22.13
CA MET A 113 4.41 -21.71 -20.72
C MET A 113 3.65 -22.99 -20.37
N ALA A 114 2.70 -23.40 -21.20
CA ALA A 114 1.95 -24.63 -21.01
C ALA A 114 2.85 -25.88 -21.04
N LYS A 115 3.86 -25.87 -21.89
CA LYS A 115 4.79 -26.99 -22.07
C LYS A 115 5.85 -27.09 -20.98
N SER A 116 6.42 -25.94 -20.56
CA SER A 116 7.67 -25.90 -19.80
C SER A 116 7.53 -25.36 -18.38
N LEU A 117 6.54 -24.50 -18.10
CA LEU A 117 6.43 -23.78 -16.83
C LEU A 117 5.16 -24.15 -16.04
N LYS A 118 4.08 -24.57 -16.69
CA LYS A 118 2.80 -24.86 -16.05
C LYS A 118 2.90 -25.90 -14.93
N SER A 119 3.71 -26.95 -15.12
CA SER A 119 3.94 -27.99 -14.10
C SER A 119 4.59 -27.45 -12.82
N HIS A 120 5.21 -26.28 -12.89
CA HIS A 120 5.87 -25.57 -11.80
C HIS A 120 5.00 -24.46 -11.18
N GLY A 121 3.73 -24.34 -11.62
CA GLY A 121 2.76 -23.41 -11.02
C GLY A 121 2.44 -22.15 -11.84
N TYR A 122 3.12 -21.90 -12.94
CA TYR A 122 2.82 -20.76 -13.83
C TYR A 122 1.50 -20.95 -14.55
N GLN A 123 0.59 -19.97 -14.39
CA GLN A 123 -0.78 -20.09 -14.89
C GLN A 123 -1.25 -18.88 -15.71
N TYR A 124 -0.78 -17.67 -15.42
CA TYR A 124 -1.33 -16.44 -16.00
C TYR A 124 -0.52 -15.98 -17.21
N VAL A 125 -1.19 -15.77 -18.33
CA VAL A 125 -0.66 -15.10 -19.52
C VAL A 125 -1.25 -13.70 -19.52
N ASN A 126 -0.44 -12.70 -19.15
CA ASN A 126 -0.92 -11.33 -19.01
C ASN A 126 -0.54 -10.51 -20.25
N ILE A 127 -1.55 -9.96 -20.92
CA ILE A 127 -1.39 -9.02 -22.02
C ILE A 127 -1.39 -7.62 -21.42
N ASP A 128 -0.29 -6.89 -21.55
CA ASP A 128 -0.13 -5.53 -21.04
C ASP A 128 -0.65 -4.48 -22.06
N ALA A 129 -0.22 -3.24 -21.99
CA ALA A 129 -0.65 -2.15 -22.86
C ALA A 129 -0.48 -2.48 -24.35
N GLY A 130 -1.28 -1.85 -25.23
CA GLY A 130 -1.13 -2.00 -26.68
C GLY A 130 -2.14 -2.91 -27.36
N TRP A 131 -2.78 -3.82 -26.65
CA TRP A 131 -3.76 -4.75 -27.22
C TRP A 131 -4.98 -4.08 -27.85
N SER A 132 -5.36 -2.89 -27.36
CA SER A 132 -6.51 -2.09 -27.82
C SER A 132 -6.10 -0.82 -28.57
N ASN A 133 -4.80 -0.56 -28.78
CA ASN A 133 -4.33 0.67 -29.38
C ASN A 133 -4.72 0.78 -30.85
N ASN A 134 -5.09 1.98 -31.30
CA ASN A 134 -5.43 2.25 -32.68
C ASN A 134 -4.21 2.59 -33.57
N SER A 135 -3.02 2.72 -32.99
CA SER A 135 -1.77 2.99 -33.71
C SER A 135 -0.65 2.10 -33.18
N ALA A 136 0.18 1.57 -34.07
CA ALA A 136 1.39 0.88 -33.68
C ALA A 136 2.30 1.83 -32.86
N GLY A 137 2.57 1.50 -31.62
CA GLY A 137 3.58 2.15 -30.81
C GLY A 137 3.13 3.21 -29.82
N GLY A 138 1.85 3.30 -29.45
CA GLY A 138 1.41 4.18 -28.36
C GLY A 138 0.80 3.40 -27.20
N CYS A 139 1.32 3.50 -25.99
CA CYS A 139 0.55 3.11 -24.82
C CYS A 139 -0.59 4.12 -24.58
N CYS A 140 -1.63 3.71 -23.91
CA CYS A 140 -2.53 4.56 -23.15
C CYS A 140 -3.64 5.29 -23.95
N SER A 141 -3.85 4.95 -25.22
CA SER A 141 -5.03 5.34 -26.00
C SER A 141 -5.72 4.10 -26.53
N PHE A 142 -6.97 3.90 -26.17
CA PHE A 142 -7.71 2.70 -26.53
C PHE A 142 -8.58 2.90 -27.78
N THR A 143 -8.71 1.85 -28.60
CA THR A 143 -9.80 1.74 -29.54
C THR A 143 -11.04 1.35 -28.77
N SER A 144 -12.14 2.04 -29.00
CA SER A 144 -13.39 1.82 -28.27
C SER A 144 -14.52 1.40 -29.19
N ASP A 145 -15.46 0.64 -28.64
CA ASP A 145 -16.74 0.35 -29.29
C ASP A 145 -17.69 1.58 -29.26
N ALA A 146 -18.91 1.39 -29.73
CA ALA A 146 -19.92 2.45 -29.74
C ALA A 146 -20.36 2.93 -28.33
N TYR A 147 -19.93 2.25 -27.28
CA TYR A 147 -20.23 2.54 -25.88
C TYR A 147 -19.00 3.02 -25.08
N GLY A 148 -17.90 3.27 -25.77
CA GLY A 148 -16.66 3.72 -25.15
C GLY A 148 -15.90 2.62 -24.40
N ARG A 149 -16.25 1.34 -24.58
CA ARG A 149 -15.54 0.21 -23.96
C ARG A 149 -14.33 -0.17 -24.83
N PRO A 150 -13.17 -0.52 -24.25
CA PRO A 150 -11.98 -0.85 -25.01
C PRO A 150 -12.18 -2.17 -25.78
N ILE A 151 -11.80 -2.18 -27.05
CA ILE A 151 -11.85 -3.35 -27.94
C ILE A 151 -10.47 -3.67 -28.52
N ALA A 152 -10.26 -4.91 -28.93
CA ALA A 152 -9.00 -5.34 -29.50
C ALA A 152 -8.65 -4.57 -30.80
N ASN A 153 -7.37 -4.27 -30.99
CA ASN A 153 -6.86 -3.82 -32.26
C ASN A 153 -6.88 -4.98 -33.25
N THR A 154 -7.75 -4.90 -34.25
CA THR A 154 -7.95 -6.01 -35.23
C THR A 154 -6.75 -6.25 -36.15
N THR A 155 -5.75 -5.37 -36.17
CA THR A 155 -4.49 -5.59 -36.90
C THR A 155 -3.55 -6.51 -36.14
N THR A 156 -3.44 -6.31 -34.82
CA THR A 156 -2.52 -7.08 -33.97
C THR A 156 -3.22 -8.26 -33.27
N PHE A 157 -4.52 -8.17 -33.05
CA PHE A 157 -5.39 -9.22 -32.49
C PHE A 157 -6.59 -9.45 -33.43
N PRO A 158 -6.38 -10.08 -34.60
CA PRO A 158 -7.42 -10.24 -35.62
C PRO A 158 -8.60 -11.08 -35.18
N ASP A 159 -8.38 -12.08 -34.33
CA ASP A 159 -9.43 -12.96 -33.80
C ASP A 159 -9.99 -12.48 -32.44
N GLY A 160 -9.39 -11.44 -31.85
CA GLY A 160 -9.82 -10.73 -30.64
C GLY A 160 -9.50 -11.45 -29.33
N ILE A 161 -9.71 -10.74 -28.22
CA ILE A 161 -9.30 -11.20 -26.88
C ILE A 161 -10.04 -12.46 -26.44
N ALA A 162 -11.31 -12.62 -26.80
CA ALA A 162 -12.07 -13.83 -26.47
C ALA A 162 -11.48 -15.10 -27.13
N TYR A 163 -10.94 -14.96 -28.33
CA TYR A 163 -10.23 -16.06 -28.99
C TYR A 163 -8.93 -16.42 -28.24
N VAL A 164 -8.14 -15.41 -27.88
CA VAL A 164 -6.92 -15.60 -27.09
C VAL A 164 -7.23 -16.27 -25.75
N ALA A 165 -8.29 -15.80 -25.05
CA ALA A 165 -8.72 -16.40 -23.80
C ALA A 165 -9.07 -17.89 -23.94
N ASN A 166 -9.87 -18.23 -24.96
CA ASN A 166 -10.23 -19.62 -25.24
C ASN A 166 -9.00 -20.49 -25.57
N TYR A 167 -8.05 -19.94 -26.32
CA TYR A 167 -6.79 -20.64 -26.63
C TYR A 167 -5.95 -20.93 -25.38
N VAL A 168 -5.79 -19.91 -24.53
CA VAL A 168 -5.06 -19.98 -23.26
C VAL A 168 -5.74 -20.97 -22.30
N HIS A 169 -7.07 -20.91 -22.18
CA HIS A 169 -7.86 -21.83 -21.36
C HIS A 169 -7.79 -23.27 -21.85
N ALA A 170 -7.79 -23.51 -23.17
CA ALA A 170 -7.63 -24.85 -23.73
C ALA A 170 -6.32 -25.52 -23.34
N LYS A 171 -5.29 -24.73 -22.95
CA LYS A 171 -4.02 -25.22 -22.39
C LYS A 171 -4.05 -25.37 -20.88
N GLY A 172 -5.17 -25.01 -20.22
CA GLY A 172 -5.33 -24.99 -18.77
C GLY A 172 -4.53 -23.88 -18.12
N LEU A 173 -4.36 -22.77 -18.83
CA LEU A 173 -3.79 -21.51 -18.36
C LEU A 173 -4.91 -20.49 -18.15
N LYS A 174 -4.58 -19.28 -17.71
CA LYS A 174 -5.48 -18.16 -17.42
C LYS A 174 -5.05 -16.93 -18.18
N LEU A 175 -5.99 -16.09 -18.59
CA LEU A 175 -5.70 -14.84 -19.30
C LEU A 175 -5.80 -13.63 -18.36
N GLY A 176 -4.75 -12.80 -18.34
CA GLY A 176 -4.77 -11.47 -17.77
C GLY A 176 -4.81 -10.39 -18.85
N ILE A 177 -5.39 -9.22 -18.52
CA ILE A 177 -5.50 -8.08 -19.42
C ILE A 177 -5.20 -6.77 -18.67
N TYR A 178 -4.78 -5.76 -19.42
CA TYR A 178 -4.43 -4.42 -18.95
C TYR A 178 -5.53 -3.40 -19.29
N THR A 179 -5.75 -2.46 -18.39
CA THR A 179 -6.43 -1.19 -18.66
C THR A 179 -5.94 -0.08 -17.73
N THR A 180 -6.38 1.15 -17.95
CA THR A 180 -5.98 2.32 -17.16
C THR A 180 -7.15 2.95 -16.42
N VAL A 181 -6.85 3.70 -15.35
CA VAL A 181 -7.86 4.49 -14.64
C VAL A 181 -8.33 5.69 -15.46
N GLY A 182 -9.58 6.13 -15.20
CA GLY A 182 -10.21 7.24 -15.87
C GLY A 182 -10.86 6.88 -17.20
N LEU A 183 -11.49 7.87 -17.85
CA LEU A 183 -12.12 7.74 -19.17
C LEU A 183 -11.14 8.18 -20.26
N ASP A 184 -10.87 7.29 -21.21
CA ASP A 184 -10.08 7.63 -22.39
C ASP A 184 -10.72 8.79 -23.19
N PRO A 185 -9.95 9.81 -23.61
CA PRO A 185 -10.47 10.93 -24.38
C PRO A 185 -11.12 10.52 -25.71
N GLY A 186 -10.66 9.45 -26.35
CA GLY A 186 -11.29 8.90 -27.56
C GLY A 186 -12.67 8.30 -27.28
N ALA A 187 -12.82 7.63 -26.17
CA ALA A 187 -14.10 7.10 -25.70
C ALA A 187 -15.09 8.21 -25.31
N TYR A 188 -14.61 9.36 -24.84
CA TYR A 188 -15.45 10.50 -24.45
C TYR A 188 -16.28 11.06 -25.61
N ASN A 189 -15.72 11.16 -26.81
CA ASN A 189 -16.39 11.63 -28.04
C ASN A 189 -17.29 12.85 -27.81
N ASN A 190 -16.73 13.95 -27.26
CA ASN A 190 -17.47 15.17 -26.90
C ASN A 190 -18.66 14.93 -25.95
N GLY A 191 -18.62 13.87 -25.13
CA GLY A 191 -19.65 13.53 -24.18
C GLY A 191 -20.86 12.79 -24.75
N ALA A 192 -20.87 12.49 -26.04
CA ALA A 192 -22.03 11.92 -26.72
C ALA A 192 -22.09 10.38 -26.70
N THR A 193 -21.01 9.70 -26.26
CA THR A 193 -20.99 8.23 -26.23
C THR A 193 -21.94 7.69 -25.16
N PRO A 194 -22.95 6.87 -25.54
CA PRO A 194 -23.89 6.28 -24.58
C PRO A 194 -23.17 5.20 -23.74
N ILE A 195 -23.65 4.97 -22.52
CA ILE A 195 -23.12 3.93 -21.64
C ILE A 195 -23.95 2.66 -21.83
N TYR A 196 -23.26 1.55 -22.10
CA TYR A 196 -23.88 0.26 -22.34
C TYR A 196 -24.78 -0.20 -21.18
N GLY A 197 -25.93 -0.75 -21.50
CA GLY A 197 -26.89 -1.25 -20.52
C GLY A 197 -27.72 -0.15 -19.81
N THR A 198 -27.55 1.10 -20.19
CA THR A 198 -28.33 2.24 -19.67
C THR A 198 -29.21 2.86 -20.76
N THR A 199 -30.24 3.62 -20.35
CA THR A 199 -31.13 4.30 -21.29
C THR A 199 -30.83 5.79 -21.47
N ASN A 200 -30.17 6.41 -20.49
CA ASN A 200 -30.00 7.87 -20.43
C ASN A 200 -28.61 8.31 -19.98
N CYS A 201 -27.65 7.39 -19.80
CA CYS A 201 -26.29 7.74 -19.41
C CYS A 201 -25.37 7.89 -20.64
N HIS A 202 -24.56 8.94 -20.61
CA HIS A 202 -23.54 9.22 -21.61
C HIS A 202 -22.21 9.51 -20.92
N THR A 203 -21.14 9.57 -21.68
CA THR A 203 -19.81 9.88 -21.15
C THR A 203 -19.69 11.28 -20.55
N SER A 204 -20.55 12.25 -20.96
CA SER A 204 -20.68 13.54 -20.29
C SER A 204 -21.19 13.48 -18.85
N ASP A 205 -21.93 12.42 -18.50
CA ASP A 205 -22.55 12.28 -17.17
C ASP A 205 -21.60 11.67 -16.14
N ILE A 206 -20.42 11.21 -16.58
CA ILE A 206 -19.45 10.50 -15.74
C ILE A 206 -18.12 11.21 -15.60
N VAL A 207 -17.95 12.41 -16.16
CA VAL A 207 -16.74 13.21 -16.02
C VAL A 207 -17.05 14.56 -15.41
N TYR A 208 -16.05 15.19 -14.80
CA TYR A 208 -16.18 16.56 -14.32
C TYR A 208 -16.33 17.53 -15.51
N SER A 209 -17.12 18.59 -15.34
CA SER A 209 -17.42 19.55 -16.41
C SER A 209 -16.21 20.29 -16.94
N ASP A 210 -15.12 20.38 -16.16
CA ASP A 210 -13.84 20.96 -16.56
C ASP A 210 -12.92 19.97 -17.27
N LEU A 211 -13.36 18.73 -17.48
CA LEU A 211 -12.61 17.64 -18.13
C LEU A 211 -11.21 17.44 -17.54
N ARG A 212 -11.10 17.59 -16.19
CA ARG A 212 -9.83 17.39 -15.48
C ARG A 212 -9.26 16.00 -15.73
N LYS A 213 -7.94 15.97 -15.81
CA LYS A 213 -7.22 14.75 -16.13
C LYS A 213 -6.87 13.95 -14.88
N THR A 214 -6.57 12.67 -15.10
CA THR A 214 -6.14 11.71 -14.09
C THR A 214 -5.17 10.70 -14.70
N ASN A 215 -4.80 9.69 -13.94
CA ASN A 215 -3.79 8.63 -14.13
C ASN A 215 -2.34 9.12 -14.07
N GLY A 216 -1.39 8.20 -13.98
CA GLY A 216 0.04 8.50 -13.88
C GLY A 216 0.62 9.33 -15.03
N TRP A 217 -0.07 9.39 -16.17
CA TRP A 217 0.36 10.12 -17.37
C TRP A 217 -0.43 11.41 -17.65
N ASP A 218 -1.38 11.78 -16.78
CA ASP A 218 -2.25 12.96 -16.98
C ASP A 218 -2.99 12.91 -18.33
N SER A 219 -3.42 11.73 -18.74
CA SER A 219 -3.97 11.50 -20.10
C SER A 219 -5.49 11.33 -20.11
N ASN A 220 -6.07 10.56 -19.21
CA ASN A 220 -7.49 10.24 -19.17
C ASN A 220 -8.30 11.31 -18.41
N TYR A 221 -9.59 11.43 -18.71
CA TYR A 221 -10.49 12.26 -17.91
C TYR A 221 -10.84 11.57 -16.59
N LYS A 222 -10.81 12.33 -15.50
CA LYS A 222 -11.20 11.84 -14.18
C LYS A 222 -12.70 11.52 -14.16
N ILE A 223 -13.05 10.33 -13.69
CA ILE A 223 -14.45 9.91 -13.55
C ILE A 223 -15.03 10.47 -12.25
N ASP A 224 -16.25 11.00 -12.33
CA ASP A 224 -17.04 11.45 -11.19
C ASP A 224 -17.99 10.34 -10.73
N TYR A 225 -17.58 9.64 -9.68
CA TYR A 225 -18.35 8.55 -9.10
C TYR A 225 -19.52 9.01 -8.20
N SER A 226 -19.81 10.30 -8.16
CA SER A 226 -21.04 10.82 -7.51
C SER A 226 -22.31 10.44 -8.26
N THR A 227 -22.17 10.03 -9.54
CA THR A 227 -23.28 9.62 -10.40
C THR A 227 -23.38 8.10 -10.56
N PRO A 228 -24.59 7.52 -10.62
CA PRO A 228 -24.73 6.07 -10.86
C PRO A 228 -24.29 5.65 -12.27
N CYS A 229 -24.22 6.58 -13.21
CA CYS A 229 -23.74 6.33 -14.56
C CYS A 229 -22.26 5.93 -14.59
N ALA A 230 -21.44 6.48 -13.69
CA ALA A 230 -20.02 6.13 -13.58
C ALA A 230 -19.80 4.65 -13.23
N GLN A 231 -20.51 4.14 -12.22
CA GLN A 231 -20.43 2.73 -11.88
C GLN A 231 -20.99 1.83 -13.00
N ALA A 232 -22.06 2.26 -13.70
CA ALA A 232 -22.60 1.51 -14.83
C ALA A 232 -21.60 1.38 -15.99
N TYR A 233 -20.80 2.44 -16.24
CA TYR A 233 -19.72 2.40 -17.23
C TYR A 233 -18.67 1.35 -16.87
N ILE A 234 -18.15 1.38 -15.65
CA ILE A 234 -17.15 0.40 -15.20
C ILE A 234 -17.72 -1.02 -15.19
N ASN A 235 -18.95 -1.21 -14.74
CA ASN A 235 -19.62 -2.52 -14.78
C ASN A 235 -19.67 -3.06 -16.21
N SER A 236 -20.00 -2.21 -17.19
CA SER A 236 -20.10 -2.65 -18.59
C SER A 236 -18.78 -3.14 -19.17
N ILE A 237 -17.65 -2.57 -18.77
CA ILE A 237 -16.32 -3.03 -19.18
C ILE A 237 -15.94 -4.32 -18.44
N ALA A 238 -16.19 -4.39 -17.14
CA ALA A 238 -15.92 -5.60 -16.34
C ALA A 238 -16.73 -6.81 -16.85
N ASP A 239 -18.00 -6.60 -17.21
CA ASP A 239 -18.85 -7.63 -17.79
C ASP A 239 -18.35 -8.08 -19.18
N GLU A 240 -17.82 -7.16 -19.96
CA GLU A 240 -17.22 -7.47 -21.26
C GLU A 240 -15.96 -8.32 -21.07
N PHE A 241 -15.05 -7.93 -20.18
CA PHE A 241 -13.84 -8.71 -19.87
C PHE A 241 -14.19 -10.09 -19.31
N ALA A 242 -15.19 -10.17 -18.43
CA ALA A 242 -15.69 -11.44 -17.92
C ALA A 242 -16.27 -12.30 -19.06
N GLY A 243 -17.01 -11.68 -20.01
CA GLY A 243 -17.56 -12.32 -21.19
C GLY A 243 -16.48 -12.85 -22.16
N TRP A 244 -15.35 -12.19 -22.25
CA TRP A 244 -14.19 -12.67 -23.02
C TRP A 244 -13.44 -13.81 -22.32
N GLY A 245 -13.65 -14.00 -21.02
CA GLY A 245 -12.96 -15.02 -20.24
C GLY A 245 -11.69 -14.55 -19.54
N VAL A 246 -11.57 -13.25 -19.24
CA VAL A 246 -10.44 -12.69 -18.49
C VAL A 246 -10.43 -13.23 -17.05
N ASP A 247 -9.25 -13.58 -16.52
CA ASP A 247 -9.02 -14.13 -15.18
C ASP A 247 -8.20 -13.21 -14.26
N LEU A 248 -7.53 -12.20 -14.84
CA LEU A 248 -6.79 -11.19 -14.10
C LEU A 248 -6.91 -9.84 -14.81
N LEU A 249 -7.13 -8.78 -14.04
CA LEU A 249 -7.09 -7.40 -14.52
C LEU A 249 -5.92 -6.67 -13.87
N LYS A 250 -5.03 -6.08 -14.69
CA LYS A 250 -4.08 -5.04 -14.28
C LYS A 250 -4.70 -3.68 -14.57
N LEU A 251 -5.02 -2.92 -13.54
CA LEU A 251 -5.46 -1.52 -13.64
C LEU A 251 -4.28 -0.61 -13.37
N ASP A 252 -3.89 0.19 -14.35
CA ASP A 252 -2.65 0.94 -14.35
C ASP A 252 -2.84 2.46 -14.27
N GLY A 253 -1.77 3.18 -13.94
CA GLY A 253 -1.77 4.62 -13.73
C GLY A 253 -2.49 5.07 -12.47
N VAL A 254 -2.64 4.17 -11.50
CA VAL A 254 -3.34 4.42 -10.22
C VAL A 254 -2.51 5.33 -9.33
N GLY A 255 -3.14 6.31 -8.69
CA GLY A 255 -2.58 7.14 -7.63
C GLY A 255 -3.47 7.14 -6.37
N PRO A 256 -2.97 7.63 -5.24
CA PRO A 256 -1.70 8.36 -5.03
C PRO A 256 -0.44 7.52 -5.24
N GLY A 257 0.59 8.18 -5.74
CA GLY A 257 1.84 7.59 -6.20
C GLY A 257 2.06 7.98 -7.66
N SER A 258 2.62 7.10 -8.48
CA SER A 258 2.73 7.27 -9.95
C SER A 258 3.29 8.62 -10.39
N PHE A 259 4.15 9.25 -9.56
CA PHE A 259 4.76 10.57 -9.75
C PHE A 259 3.80 11.76 -9.87
N GLN A 260 2.51 11.54 -9.76
CA GLN A 260 1.48 12.58 -9.77
C GLN A 260 0.93 12.80 -8.36
N GLY A 261 0.46 13.99 -8.09
CA GLY A 261 -0.07 14.36 -6.79
C GLY A 261 -1.35 15.21 -6.87
N GLY A 262 -2.02 15.31 -5.74
CA GLY A 262 -3.24 16.08 -5.61
C GLY A 262 -4.52 15.31 -5.95
N PRO A 263 -5.70 15.91 -5.72
CA PRO A 263 -6.98 15.21 -5.73
C PRO A 263 -7.41 14.66 -7.10
N ASN A 264 -6.84 15.17 -8.19
CA ASN A 264 -7.14 14.66 -9.52
C ASN A 264 -6.51 13.29 -9.77
N PHE A 265 -5.39 13.01 -9.09
CA PHE A 265 -4.63 11.76 -9.21
C PHE A 265 -4.86 10.80 -8.05
N ASP A 266 -5.81 11.07 -7.19
CA ASP A 266 -6.34 10.11 -6.23
C ASP A 266 -7.38 9.23 -6.93
N ASN A 267 -7.01 8.01 -7.23
CA ASN A 267 -7.83 7.03 -7.93
C ASN A 267 -8.49 6.00 -7.00
N THR A 268 -8.56 6.27 -5.71
CA THR A 268 -9.22 5.36 -4.74
C THR A 268 -10.65 5.01 -5.16
N SER A 269 -11.42 6.00 -5.67
CA SER A 269 -12.77 5.77 -6.15
C SER A 269 -12.82 4.91 -7.43
N ASP A 270 -11.84 5.07 -8.34
CA ASP A 270 -11.70 4.21 -9.52
C ASP A 270 -11.45 2.76 -9.07
N VAL A 271 -10.49 2.53 -8.17
CA VAL A 271 -10.16 1.19 -7.66
C VAL A 271 -11.35 0.54 -6.96
N ALA A 272 -12.08 1.29 -6.13
CA ALA A 272 -13.30 0.81 -5.48
C ALA A 272 -14.40 0.42 -6.49
N ALA A 273 -14.59 1.24 -7.53
CA ALA A 273 -15.58 0.99 -8.57
C ALA A 273 -15.23 -0.24 -9.41
N TRP A 274 -13.95 -0.40 -9.79
CA TRP A 274 -13.48 -1.59 -10.47
C TRP A 274 -13.60 -2.85 -9.62
N SER A 275 -13.23 -2.78 -8.34
CA SER A 275 -13.42 -3.89 -7.39
C SER A 275 -14.88 -4.33 -7.32
N ALA A 276 -15.80 -3.37 -7.21
CA ALA A 276 -17.24 -3.64 -7.19
C ALA A 276 -17.73 -4.30 -8.50
N ALA A 277 -17.28 -3.77 -9.65
CA ALA A 277 -17.64 -4.26 -10.97
C ALA A 277 -17.15 -5.70 -11.21
N LEU A 278 -15.88 -5.97 -10.91
CA LEU A 278 -15.29 -7.31 -11.06
C LEU A 278 -15.99 -8.34 -10.17
N ASN A 279 -16.30 -7.97 -8.91
CA ASN A 279 -17.09 -8.83 -8.01
C ASN A 279 -18.51 -9.08 -8.51
N GLY A 280 -19.11 -8.13 -9.23
CA GLY A 280 -20.44 -8.21 -9.82
C GLY A 280 -20.51 -8.98 -11.14
N SER A 281 -19.40 -9.15 -11.85
CA SER A 281 -19.34 -9.70 -13.22
C SER A 281 -19.70 -11.19 -13.35
N GLY A 282 -19.82 -11.90 -12.23
CA GLY A 282 -20.11 -13.34 -12.20
C GLY A 282 -18.92 -14.24 -12.54
N ARG A 283 -17.73 -13.66 -12.82
CA ARG A 283 -16.47 -14.37 -13.03
C ARG A 283 -15.46 -14.00 -11.95
N GLN A 284 -14.67 -14.97 -11.50
CA GLN A 284 -13.58 -14.71 -10.59
C GLN A 284 -12.39 -14.11 -11.35
N ILE A 285 -12.16 -12.82 -11.20
CA ILE A 285 -11.08 -12.07 -11.84
C ILE A 285 -10.16 -11.55 -10.74
N GLN A 286 -8.89 -11.93 -10.78
CA GLN A 286 -7.88 -11.39 -9.87
C GLN A 286 -7.61 -9.93 -10.24
N PHE A 287 -7.60 -9.04 -9.23
CA PHE A 287 -7.48 -7.61 -9.44
C PHE A 287 -6.17 -7.09 -8.89
N VAL A 288 -5.29 -6.60 -9.76
CA VAL A 288 -4.01 -5.99 -9.39
C VAL A 288 -3.93 -4.56 -9.91
N ILE A 289 -3.29 -3.69 -9.14
CA ILE A 289 -3.16 -2.28 -9.49
C ILE A 289 -1.69 -1.86 -9.62
N SER A 290 -1.44 -0.89 -10.47
CA SER A 290 -0.15 -0.35 -10.85
C SER A 290 -0.33 1.16 -11.02
N TRP A 291 0.65 1.99 -10.81
CA TRP A 291 2.09 1.90 -10.87
C TRP A 291 2.71 2.81 -9.77
N ALA A 292 3.83 2.39 -9.12
CA ALA A 292 4.55 3.15 -8.08
C ALA A 292 3.64 3.70 -6.98
N LEU A 293 2.85 2.81 -6.34
CA LEU A 293 1.79 3.21 -5.41
C LEU A 293 2.35 3.77 -4.10
N ALA A 294 1.63 4.73 -3.52
CA ALA A 294 2.02 5.32 -2.25
C ALA A 294 1.76 4.34 -1.09
N HIS A 295 2.81 4.00 -0.32
CA HIS A 295 2.72 3.09 0.81
C HIS A 295 1.73 3.52 1.92
N PRO A 296 1.56 4.83 2.26
CA PRO A 296 0.55 5.23 3.25
C PRO A 296 -0.88 4.78 2.93
N GLU A 297 -1.17 4.47 1.67
CA GLU A 297 -2.48 4.02 1.22
C GLU A 297 -2.63 2.48 1.17
N ALA A 298 -1.64 1.73 1.66
CA ALA A 298 -1.62 0.26 1.61
C ALA A 298 -2.91 -0.38 2.13
N SER A 299 -3.48 0.15 3.22
CA SER A 299 -4.74 -0.36 3.78
C SER A 299 -5.95 -0.20 2.85
N ILE A 300 -5.94 0.82 1.99
CA ILE A 300 -6.97 1.03 0.97
C ILE A 300 -6.80 0.01 -0.15
N TRP A 301 -5.56 -0.20 -0.59
CA TRP A 301 -5.28 -1.20 -1.61
C TRP A 301 -5.66 -2.61 -1.15
N GLN A 302 -5.40 -2.95 0.12
CA GLN A 302 -5.83 -4.21 0.74
C GLN A 302 -7.36 -4.38 0.76
N GLU A 303 -8.12 -3.28 0.91
CA GLU A 303 -9.59 -3.35 0.92
C GLU A 303 -10.17 -3.75 -0.45
N TYR A 304 -9.52 -3.34 -1.55
CA TYR A 304 -10.13 -3.44 -2.87
C TYR A 304 -9.42 -4.36 -3.85
N THR A 305 -8.14 -4.74 -3.61
CA THR A 305 -7.31 -5.42 -4.62
C THR A 305 -6.63 -6.68 -4.08
N ASN A 306 -6.10 -7.49 -4.99
CA ASN A 306 -5.33 -8.69 -4.66
C ASN A 306 -3.80 -8.46 -4.75
N GLY A 307 -3.37 -7.29 -5.19
CA GLY A 307 -1.96 -6.93 -5.26
C GLY A 307 -1.75 -5.55 -5.84
N TRP A 308 -0.60 -4.98 -5.56
CA TRP A 308 -0.24 -3.62 -5.94
C TRP A 308 1.26 -3.50 -6.21
N ARG A 309 1.61 -2.69 -7.20
CA ARG A 309 2.98 -2.35 -7.54
C ARG A 309 3.57 -1.40 -6.51
N ILE A 310 4.71 -1.78 -5.94
CA ILE A 310 5.36 -1.00 -4.87
C ILE A 310 6.28 0.10 -5.38
N ASP A 311 6.67 0.04 -6.65
CA ASP A 311 7.58 1.00 -7.28
C ASP A 311 7.32 1.11 -8.78
N THR A 312 8.13 1.91 -9.48
CA THR A 312 8.14 2.09 -10.93
C THR A 312 8.41 0.80 -11.68
N ASP A 313 8.37 0.85 -13.00
CA ASP A 313 8.71 -0.29 -13.84
C ASP A 313 10.15 -0.72 -13.60
N VAL A 314 10.34 -2.05 -13.52
CA VAL A 314 11.68 -2.65 -13.41
C VAL A 314 12.41 -2.59 -14.75
N GLU A 315 11.68 -2.44 -15.82
CA GLU A 315 12.20 -2.34 -17.17
C GLU A 315 13.03 -1.07 -17.36
N CYS A 316 14.14 -1.20 -18.04
CA CYS A 316 15.06 -0.06 -18.20
C CYS A 316 14.70 0.86 -19.39
N TYR A 317 13.74 0.51 -20.23
CA TYR A 317 13.43 1.23 -21.47
C TYR A 317 14.67 1.45 -22.34
N CYS A 318 15.54 0.47 -22.40
CA CYS A 318 16.86 0.54 -23.02
C CYS A 318 17.11 -0.65 -23.97
N GLY A 319 18.38 -0.93 -24.32
CA GLY A 319 18.76 -2.03 -25.23
C GLY A 319 18.70 -3.42 -24.61
N THR A 320 18.21 -3.55 -23.37
CA THR A 320 17.98 -4.82 -22.65
C THR A 320 16.63 -4.76 -21.97
N LEU A 321 16.18 -5.80 -21.27
CA LEU A 321 14.92 -5.76 -20.53
C LEU A 321 15.08 -4.94 -19.25
N VAL A 322 16.10 -5.23 -18.47
CA VAL A 322 16.38 -4.57 -17.18
C VAL A 322 17.84 -4.12 -17.09
N THR A 323 18.17 -3.45 -16.00
CA THR A 323 19.55 -3.19 -15.55
C THR A 323 19.65 -3.48 -14.06
N TRP A 324 20.83 -3.89 -13.59
CA TRP A 324 21.01 -4.15 -12.17
C TRP A 324 20.92 -2.87 -11.32
N ASN A 325 21.78 -1.88 -11.60
CA ASN A 325 21.95 -0.73 -10.71
C ASN A 325 20.83 0.31 -10.72
N ASN A 326 20.07 0.40 -11.83
CA ASN A 326 19.07 1.45 -12.03
C ASN A 326 17.64 0.91 -12.08
N SER A 327 17.44 -0.37 -11.81
CA SER A 327 16.10 -0.93 -11.78
C SER A 327 15.95 -2.09 -10.79
N VAL A 328 16.65 -3.23 -11.01
CA VAL A 328 16.46 -4.43 -10.19
C VAL A 328 16.90 -4.21 -8.74
N LYS A 329 18.08 -3.61 -8.53
CA LYS A 329 18.69 -3.43 -7.21
C LYS A 329 17.86 -2.53 -6.27
N GLU A 330 17.11 -1.59 -6.80
CA GLU A 330 16.29 -0.66 -6.01
C GLU A 330 15.22 -1.40 -5.19
N ARG A 331 14.73 -2.53 -5.68
CA ARG A 331 13.70 -3.34 -5.00
C ARG A 331 14.09 -3.83 -3.60
N TRP A 332 15.40 -3.99 -3.31
CA TRP A 332 15.88 -4.34 -1.95
C TRP A 332 15.59 -3.26 -0.92
N ASP A 333 15.60 -2.00 -1.32
CA ASP A 333 15.30 -0.88 -0.42
C ASP A 333 13.79 -0.60 -0.38
N ASP A 334 13.13 -0.64 -1.54
CA ASP A 334 11.73 -0.25 -1.68
C ASP A 334 10.77 -1.22 -0.99
N VAL A 335 11.03 -2.51 -1.07
CA VAL A 335 10.12 -3.55 -0.52
C VAL A 335 10.02 -3.50 1.01
N VAL A 336 11.04 -3.01 1.72
CA VAL A 336 11.13 -3.13 3.19
C VAL A 336 9.93 -2.51 3.90
N GLN A 337 9.48 -1.36 3.45
CA GLN A 337 8.30 -0.70 4.04
C GLN A 337 7.00 -1.47 3.78
N TRP A 338 6.93 -2.25 2.69
CA TRP A 338 5.75 -2.99 2.26
C TRP A 338 5.67 -4.42 2.81
N ILE A 339 6.75 -4.95 3.41
CA ILE A 339 6.78 -6.32 3.94
C ILE A 339 5.57 -6.64 4.84
N PRO A 340 5.14 -5.75 5.77
CA PRO A 340 4.01 -6.04 6.65
C PRO A 340 2.65 -6.14 5.95
N ASP A 341 2.54 -5.65 4.73
CA ASP A 341 1.28 -5.51 4.01
C ASP A 341 0.95 -6.72 3.14
N ALA A 342 1.97 -7.55 2.81
CA ALA A 342 1.78 -8.76 2.04
C ALA A 342 1.24 -9.93 2.87
N GLY A 343 0.39 -10.74 2.27
CA GLY A 343 -0.16 -11.95 2.87
C GLY A 343 -1.30 -12.55 2.06
N PRO A 344 -1.88 -13.66 2.49
CA PRO A 344 -2.97 -14.33 1.78
C PRO A 344 -4.12 -13.37 1.43
N GLY A 345 -4.39 -13.23 0.15
CA GLY A 345 -5.37 -12.30 -0.41
C GLY A 345 -4.79 -11.05 -1.05
N HIS A 346 -3.57 -10.64 -0.68
CA HIS A 346 -2.93 -9.40 -1.16
C HIS A 346 -1.40 -9.54 -1.20
N TRP A 347 -0.80 -9.18 -2.33
CA TRP A 347 0.63 -9.38 -2.55
C TRP A 347 1.32 -8.10 -3.02
N ASN A 348 2.50 -7.85 -2.46
CA ASN A 348 3.39 -6.80 -2.97
C ASN A 348 3.92 -7.23 -4.34
N ASN A 349 3.68 -6.44 -5.36
CA ASN A 349 4.18 -6.70 -6.69
C ASN A 349 5.48 -5.90 -6.91
N LEU A 350 6.59 -6.62 -7.06
CA LEU A 350 7.91 -6.07 -7.32
C LEU A 350 8.17 -5.87 -8.81
N ASP A 351 7.18 -6.15 -9.66
CA ASP A 351 7.19 -6.11 -11.11
C ASP A 351 7.64 -7.39 -11.80
N SER A 352 7.85 -7.32 -13.12
CA SER A 352 8.28 -8.44 -13.97
C SER A 352 9.53 -9.12 -13.42
N LEU A 353 9.71 -10.39 -13.78
CA LEU A 353 10.87 -11.20 -13.41
C LEU A 353 11.63 -11.58 -14.69
N ASP A 354 12.58 -10.73 -15.08
CA ASP A 354 13.38 -10.89 -16.30
C ASP A 354 14.68 -11.63 -15.99
N VAL A 355 14.60 -12.95 -15.97
CA VAL A 355 15.72 -13.86 -15.63
C VAL A 355 15.83 -15.04 -16.58
N GLY A 356 15.02 -15.07 -17.63
CA GLY A 356 14.86 -16.22 -18.52
C GLY A 356 15.82 -16.25 -19.69
N VAL A 357 16.27 -15.08 -20.19
CA VAL A 357 17.07 -14.95 -21.43
C VAL A 357 18.26 -14.02 -21.20
N GLY A 358 19.35 -14.52 -20.64
CA GLY A 358 20.49 -13.69 -20.22
C GLY A 358 21.05 -12.75 -21.29
N SER A 359 20.92 -13.07 -22.58
CA SER A 359 21.31 -12.17 -23.65
C SER A 359 20.38 -10.96 -23.81
N MET A 360 19.12 -11.04 -23.33
CA MET A 360 18.12 -9.96 -23.37
C MET A 360 18.00 -9.27 -22.02
N ASP A 361 18.13 -10.01 -20.92
CA ASP A 361 17.92 -9.49 -19.56
C ASP A 361 18.84 -8.32 -19.23
N GLY A 362 20.10 -8.37 -19.73
CA GLY A 362 21.06 -7.29 -19.53
C GLY A 362 21.79 -7.33 -18.19
N ILE A 363 21.68 -8.43 -17.47
CA ILE A 363 22.25 -8.70 -16.15
C ILE A 363 22.98 -10.05 -16.14
N THR A 364 23.90 -10.24 -15.20
CA THR A 364 24.70 -11.45 -15.06
C THR A 364 23.89 -12.60 -14.45
N ASP A 365 24.38 -13.83 -14.60
CA ASP A 365 23.76 -15.02 -13.98
C ASP A 365 23.64 -14.89 -12.44
N ALA A 366 24.62 -14.26 -11.79
CA ALA A 366 24.57 -14.00 -10.36
C ALA A 366 23.45 -13.03 -10.00
N GLU A 367 23.25 -11.99 -10.80
CA GLU A 367 22.16 -11.01 -10.64
C GLU A 367 20.81 -11.64 -10.95
N ARG A 368 20.69 -12.45 -12.00
CA ARG A 368 19.45 -13.21 -12.33
C ARG A 368 19.02 -14.10 -11.15
N GLN A 369 19.96 -14.82 -10.53
CA GLN A 369 19.67 -15.62 -9.35
C GLN A 369 19.27 -14.77 -8.14
N SER A 370 19.94 -13.63 -7.90
CA SER A 370 19.61 -12.73 -6.81
C SER A 370 18.24 -12.08 -6.99
N TYR A 371 17.92 -11.71 -8.22
CA TYR A 371 16.62 -11.21 -8.63
C TYR A 371 15.50 -12.21 -8.28
N MET A 372 15.56 -13.42 -8.78
CA MET A 372 14.61 -14.49 -8.46
C MET A 372 14.58 -14.80 -6.95
N THR A 373 15.73 -14.71 -6.27
CA THR A 373 15.80 -14.95 -4.81
C THR A 373 15.01 -13.91 -4.04
N LEU A 374 15.11 -12.61 -4.37
CA LEU A 374 14.37 -11.56 -3.69
C LEU A 374 12.86 -11.73 -3.90
N TRP A 375 12.43 -11.88 -5.15
CA TRP A 375 11.01 -12.07 -5.46
C TRP A 375 10.44 -13.25 -4.67
N ALA A 376 11.15 -14.38 -4.69
CA ALA A 376 10.68 -15.59 -3.99
C ALA A 376 10.60 -15.43 -2.46
N ILE A 377 11.57 -14.75 -1.82
CA ILE A 377 11.53 -14.58 -0.36
C ILE A 377 10.52 -13.53 0.10
N GLU A 378 10.10 -12.64 -0.81
CA GLU A 378 9.08 -11.63 -0.54
C GLU A 378 7.66 -12.12 -0.84
N GLY A 379 7.51 -13.30 -1.43
CA GLY A 379 6.21 -13.80 -1.90
C GLY A 379 5.62 -12.86 -2.97
N ALA A 380 6.48 -12.31 -3.83
CA ALA A 380 6.06 -11.43 -4.90
C ALA A 380 5.57 -12.26 -6.09
N PRO A 381 4.57 -11.79 -6.87
CA PRO A 381 4.15 -12.50 -8.06
C PRO A 381 5.32 -12.86 -8.98
N LEU A 382 5.50 -14.14 -9.29
CA LEU A 382 6.54 -14.64 -10.17
C LEU A 382 6.01 -14.66 -11.62
N TYR A 383 6.09 -13.53 -12.31
CA TYR A 383 5.73 -13.47 -13.72
C TYR A 383 6.91 -12.99 -14.56
N SER A 384 7.34 -13.85 -15.51
CA SER A 384 8.42 -13.52 -16.43
C SER A 384 7.97 -12.48 -17.45
N GLY A 385 8.85 -11.53 -17.77
CA GLY A 385 8.70 -10.62 -18.90
C GLY A 385 9.49 -11.05 -20.14
N ASP A 386 10.20 -12.18 -20.05
CA ASP A 386 11.06 -12.70 -21.11
C ASP A 386 10.30 -13.20 -22.34
N ASP A 387 10.98 -13.28 -23.47
CA ASP A 387 10.55 -14.10 -24.59
C ASP A 387 10.73 -15.58 -24.26
N LEU A 388 9.69 -16.23 -23.77
CA LEU A 388 9.72 -17.63 -23.34
C LEU A 388 10.16 -18.60 -24.48
N THR A 389 10.00 -18.16 -25.72
CA THR A 389 10.47 -18.96 -26.88
C THR A 389 12.00 -19.02 -27.00
N LYS A 390 12.71 -18.17 -26.26
CA LYS A 390 14.16 -18.02 -26.25
C LYS A 390 14.82 -18.33 -24.91
N LEU A 391 14.09 -18.93 -23.97
CA LEU A 391 14.63 -19.29 -22.65
C LEU A 391 15.97 -20.02 -22.79
N ASP A 392 17.00 -19.52 -22.11
CA ASP A 392 18.25 -20.25 -22.01
C ASP A 392 18.19 -21.32 -20.90
N SER A 393 19.15 -22.22 -20.88
CA SER A 393 19.14 -23.33 -19.92
C SER A 393 19.23 -22.86 -18.46
N TYR A 394 19.94 -21.77 -18.21
CA TYR A 394 20.06 -21.22 -16.86
C TYR A 394 18.76 -20.53 -16.43
N GLY A 395 18.18 -19.69 -17.28
CA GLY A 395 16.89 -19.06 -17.02
C GLY A 395 15.78 -20.06 -16.79
N LEU A 396 15.72 -21.10 -17.64
CA LEU A 396 14.78 -22.20 -17.44
C LEU A 396 15.00 -22.87 -16.07
N SER A 397 16.26 -23.09 -15.65
CA SER A 397 16.56 -23.70 -14.35
C SER A 397 16.18 -22.80 -13.17
N LEU A 398 16.25 -21.47 -13.31
CA LEU A 398 15.77 -20.53 -12.31
C LEU A 398 14.24 -20.59 -12.18
N LEU A 399 13.54 -20.47 -13.32
CA LEU A 399 12.07 -20.44 -13.38
C LEU A 399 11.38 -21.76 -13.02
N THR A 400 12.12 -22.87 -13.01
CA THR A 400 11.57 -24.22 -12.72
C THR A 400 12.13 -24.85 -11.44
N ASN A 401 12.79 -24.06 -10.57
CA ASN A 401 13.28 -24.57 -9.29
C ASN A 401 12.13 -24.64 -8.27
N ASP A 402 11.55 -25.82 -8.12
CA ASP A 402 10.40 -26.06 -7.25
C ASP A 402 10.68 -25.74 -5.78
N GLU A 403 11.93 -25.84 -5.27
CA GLU A 403 12.26 -25.48 -3.90
C GLU A 403 12.24 -23.96 -3.67
N VAL A 404 12.66 -23.19 -4.66
CA VAL A 404 12.59 -21.71 -4.62
C VAL A 404 11.15 -21.24 -4.82
N ILE A 405 10.44 -21.84 -5.78
CA ILE A 405 9.01 -21.58 -5.99
C ILE A 405 8.20 -21.89 -4.71
N ALA A 406 8.53 -22.96 -4.01
CA ALA A 406 7.84 -23.31 -2.76
C ALA A 406 8.06 -22.24 -1.65
N VAL A 407 9.20 -21.53 -1.65
CA VAL A 407 9.42 -20.39 -0.75
C VAL A 407 8.46 -19.25 -1.08
N ASP A 408 8.36 -18.90 -2.34
CA ASP A 408 7.43 -17.87 -2.83
C ASP A 408 5.98 -18.22 -2.47
N GLN A 409 5.56 -19.41 -2.85
CA GLN A 409 4.19 -19.88 -2.67
C GLN A 409 3.81 -20.15 -1.21
N ALA A 410 4.79 -20.19 -0.30
CA ALA A 410 4.51 -20.18 1.13
C ALA A 410 3.96 -18.83 1.63
N GLY A 411 4.16 -17.76 0.88
CA GLY A 411 3.63 -16.43 1.17
C GLY A 411 4.04 -15.92 2.56
N ASN A 412 5.31 -16.07 2.91
CA ASN A 412 5.88 -15.70 4.20
C ASN A 412 7.06 -14.74 3.98
N PRO A 413 6.79 -13.43 3.72
CA PRO A 413 7.81 -12.47 3.35
C PRO A 413 8.95 -12.39 4.36
N ALA A 414 10.18 -12.34 3.84
CA ALA A 414 11.39 -12.22 4.64
C ALA A 414 11.65 -10.74 5.00
N LYS A 415 12.44 -10.55 6.05
CA LYS A 415 12.92 -9.22 6.44
C LYS A 415 14.42 -9.21 6.57
N PRO A 416 15.08 -8.08 6.28
CA PRO A 416 16.52 -7.96 6.49
C PRO A 416 16.87 -7.92 7.97
N VAL A 417 17.99 -8.57 8.33
CA VAL A 417 18.64 -8.35 9.63
C VAL A 417 19.16 -6.91 9.70
N SER A 418 19.77 -6.45 8.60
CA SER A 418 20.28 -5.09 8.42
C SER A 418 20.57 -4.82 6.95
N GLN A 419 20.34 -3.57 6.52
CA GLN A 419 20.71 -3.06 5.20
C GLN A 419 21.87 -2.05 5.27
N ARG A 420 22.62 -2.01 6.37
CA ARG A 420 23.71 -1.03 6.57
C ARG A 420 25.00 -1.37 5.82
N SER A 421 25.07 -2.52 5.20
CA SER A 421 26.20 -2.97 4.39
C SER A 421 25.70 -3.66 3.12
N ASP A 422 26.60 -3.81 2.14
CA ASP A 422 26.31 -4.56 0.93
C ASP A 422 26.16 -6.08 1.17
N GLN A 423 26.61 -6.58 2.33
CA GLN A 423 26.42 -7.96 2.75
C GLN A 423 25.18 -8.05 3.60
N GLN A 424 24.06 -8.50 3.00
CA GLN A 424 22.74 -8.54 3.63
C GLN A 424 22.29 -9.97 3.90
N VAL A 425 21.62 -10.15 5.03
CA VAL A 425 20.94 -11.39 5.39
C VAL A 425 19.47 -11.09 5.59
N TRP A 426 18.62 -11.81 4.85
CA TRP A 426 17.17 -11.72 4.93
C TRP A 426 16.61 -13.04 5.45
N TYR A 427 15.56 -12.99 6.27
CA TYR A 427 14.99 -14.21 6.83
C TYR A 427 13.51 -14.10 7.12
N ALA A 428 12.84 -15.27 7.01
CA ALA A 428 11.51 -15.50 7.52
C ALA A 428 11.50 -16.76 8.38
N LYS A 429 10.69 -16.76 9.44
CA LYS A 429 10.46 -17.94 10.26
C LYS A 429 9.23 -18.66 9.76
N ASN A 430 9.39 -19.94 9.39
CA ASN A 430 8.33 -20.77 8.85
C ASN A 430 7.45 -21.36 9.94
N ALA A 431 6.22 -21.75 9.59
CA ALA A 431 5.24 -22.33 10.51
C ALA A 431 5.74 -23.64 11.17
N ASP A 432 6.59 -24.42 10.48
CA ASP A 432 7.20 -25.64 10.99
C ASP A 432 8.39 -25.41 11.96
N GLY A 433 8.74 -24.15 12.18
CA GLY A 433 9.86 -23.73 13.02
C GLY A 433 11.23 -23.73 12.32
N SER A 434 11.28 -24.03 11.03
CA SER A 434 12.44 -23.77 10.18
C SER A 434 12.50 -22.28 9.82
N TYR A 435 13.57 -21.88 9.15
CA TYR A 435 13.78 -20.53 8.64
C TYR A 435 14.14 -20.60 7.17
N THR A 436 13.54 -19.74 6.38
CA THR A 436 14.03 -19.36 5.05
C THR A 436 15.05 -18.26 5.26
N VAL A 437 16.25 -18.40 4.73
CA VAL A 437 17.35 -17.44 4.89
C VAL A 437 18.00 -17.19 3.54
N ALA A 438 18.01 -15.94 3.12
CA ALA A 438 18.73 -15.48 1.94
C ALA A 438 19.96 -14.66 2.36
N LEU A 439 21.08 -14.94 1.73
CA LEU A 439 22.31 -14.17 1.84
C LEU A 439 22.52 -13.45 0.50
N PHE A 440 22.72 -12.14 0.55
CA PHE A 440 22.98 -11.32 -0.63
C PHE A 440 24.29 -10.56 -0.47
N ASN A 441 25.09 -10.53 -1.52
CA ASN A 441 26.22 -9.63 -1.68
C ASN A 441 25.84 -8.54 -2.69
N MET A 442 25.44 -7.37 -2.22
CA MET A 442 25.02 -6.25 -3.07
C MET A 442 26.20 -5.42 -3.60
N GLY A 443 27.43 -5.80 -3.25
CA GLY A 443 28.66 -5.10 -3.64
C GLY A 443 29.28 -5.65 -4.93
N ASP A 444 30.18 -4.85 -5.54
CA ASP A 444 30.78 -5.08 -6.85
C ASP A 444 31.96 -6.10 -6.84
N SER A 445 32.25 -6.71 -5.71
CA SER A 445 33.33 -7.70 -5.56
C SER A 445 32.89 -8.90 -4.74
N THR A 446 33.56 -10.04 -4.93
CA THR A 446 33.30 -11.23 -4.11
C THR A 446 33.44 -10.93 -2.64
N ALA A 447 32.46 -11.30 -1.83
CA ALA A 447 32.43 -11.11 -0.40
C ALA A 447 31.84 -12.31 0.34
N THR A 448 32.25 -12.46 1.62
CA THR A 448 31.62 -13.45 2.50
C THR A 448 30.42 -12.82 3.21
N VAL A 449 29.26 -13.44 3.05
CA VAL A 449 28.03 -13.06 3.78
C VAL A 449 27.78 -14.08 4.86
N THR A 450 27.48 -13.62 6.09
CA THR A 450 27.31 -14.49 7.27
C THR A 450 25.96 -14.26 7.94
N ALA A 451 25.16 -15.29 8.02
CA ALA A 451 23.95 -15.36 8.83
C ALA A 451 24.31 -15.88 10.23
N ASN A 452 24.31 -15.01 11.24
CA ASN A 452 24.52 -15.41 12.61
C ASN A 452 23.22 -15.93 13.22
N TRP A 453 23.25 -17.05 13.89
CA TRP A 453 22.06 -17.66 14.48
C TRP A 453 21.39 -16.77 15.54
N ASN A 454 22.17 -15.99 16.28
CA ASN A 454 21.61 -15.09 17.29
C ASN A 454 20.72 -13.99 16.66
N ASP A 455 21.11 -13.48 15.50
CA ASP A 455 20.35 -12.43 14.78
C ASP A 455 18.99 -12.97 14.30
N LEU A 456 18.91 -14.28 14.04
CA LEU A 456 17.70 -14.98 13.63
C LEU A 456 16.89 -15.57 14.81
N GLY A 457 17.40 -15.43 16.06
CA GLY A 457 16.78 -16.04 17.23
C GLY A 457 16.95 -17.57 17.31
N ILE A 458 17.96 -18.13 16.62
CA ILE A 458 18.31 -19.54 16.63
C ILE A 458 19.42 -19.77 17.64
N SER A 459 19.26 -20.76 18.51
CA SER A 459 20.30 -21.19 19.46
C SER A 459 20.80 -22.59 19.14
N GLY A 460 22.12 -22.81 19.36
CA GLY A 460 22.75 -24.12 19.14
C GLY A 460 23.09 -24.38 17.68
N SER A 461 22.78 -25.59 17.22
CA SER A 461 23.06 -26.04 15.85
C SER A 461 21.80 -26.13 14.99
N ALA A 462 21.96 -25.95 13.70
CA ALA A 462 20.90 -26.11 12.71
C ALA A 462 21.37 -26.92 11.50
N SER A 463 20.51 -27.69 10.89
CA SER A 463 20.76 -28.26 9.56
C SER A 463 20.44 -27.22 8.50
N VAL A 464 21.28 -27.13 7.47
CA VAL A 464 21.17 -26.18 6.38
C VAL A 464 21.01 -26.92 5.06
N ARG A 465 20.04 -26.52 4.25
CA ARG A 465 19.83 -27.00 2.88
C ARG A 465 19.86 -25.81 1.92
N ASP A 466 20.65 -25.92 0.90
CA ASP A 466 20.71 -24.99 -0.20
C ASP A 466 19.60 -25.28 -1.21
N LEU A 467 18.76 -24.29 -1.50
CA LEU A 467 17.57 -24.45 -2.33
C LEU A 467 17.91 -24.29 -3.83
N TRP A 468 18.99 -23.58 -4.15
CA TRP A 468 19.43 -23.44 -5.55
C TRP A 468 20.11 -24.70 -6.07
N SER A 469 20.99 -25.28 -5.29
CA SER A 469 21.72 -26.51 -5.64
C SER A 469 21.06 -27.80 -5.18
N HIS A 470 19.91 -27.71 -4.50
CA HIS A 470 19.19 -28.86 -3.90
C HIS A 470 20.06 -29.69 -2.93
N SER A 471 21.08 -29.05 -2.32
CA SER A 471 22.11 -29.74 -1.55
C SER A 471 21.96 -29.57 -0.04
N ASN A 472 22.10 -30.67 0.70
CA ASN A 472 22.20 -30.60 2.16
C ASN A 472 23.63 -30.22 2.55
N LEU A 473 23.77 -29.05 3.18
CA LEU A 473 25.06 -28.48 3.60
C LEU A 473 25.51 -28.97 4.99
N GLY A 474 24.76 -29.89 5.59
CA GLY A 474 25.08 -30.47 6.90
C GLY A 474 24.53 -29.66 8.07
N THR A 475 25.20 -29.81 9.22
CA THR A 475 24.82 -29.16 10.47
C THR A 475 25.92 -28.21 10.89
N VAL A 476 25.53 -26.95 11.14
CA VAL A 476 26.43 -25.88 11.56
C VAL A 476 25.95 -25.23 12.86
N SER A 477 26.87 -24.69 13.63
CA SER A 477 26.59 -24.05 14.92
C SER A 477 27.00 -22.59 14.89
N GLY A 478 26.20 -21.73 15.50
CA GLY A 478 26.47 -20.32 15.67
C GLY A 478 26.19 -19.44 14.42
N SER A 479 26.58 -19.89 13.24
CA SER A 479 26.35 -19.15 12.00
C SER A 479 26.47 -20.04 10.76
N PHE A 480 26.00 -19.52 9.61
CA PHE A 480 26.26 -20.05 8.29
C PHE A 480 26.83 -18.93 7.41
N SER A 481 27.91 -19.22 6.69
CA SER A 481 28.55 -18.26 5.79
C SER A 481 28.68 -18.81 4.37
N ALA A 482 28.60 -17.91 3.39
CA ALA A 482 28.85 -18.22 1.99
C ALA A 482 29.73 -17.14 1.37
N SER A 483 30.71 -17.56 0.54
CA SER A 483 31.42 -16.64 -0.36
C SER A 483 30.57 -16.44 -1.60
N LEU A 484 30.14 -15.22 -1.86
CA LEU A 484 29.27 -14.84 -2.96
C LEU A 484 29.99 -13.93 -3.94
N PRO A 485 29.85 -14.14 -5.26
CA PRO A 485 30.38 -13.19 -6.24
C PRO A 485 29.74 -11.81 -6.11
N SER A 486 30.20 -10.86 -6.91
CA SER A 486 29.48 -9.59 -7.10
C SER A 486 28.02 -9.84 -7.40
N HIS A 487 27.12 -9.16 -6.68
CA HIS A 487 25.67 -9.22 -6.76
C HIS A 487 25.05 -10.64 -6.60
N GLY A 488 25.82 -11.56 -6.06
CA GLY A 488 25.39 -12.95 -5.89
C GLY A 488 24.57 -13.20 -4.65
N SER A 489 23.81 -14.28 -4.67
CA SER A 489 22.96 -14.70 -3.55
C SER A 489 23.12 -16.18 -3.20
N ARG A 490 22.61 -16.53 -2.02
CA ARG A 490 22.41 -17.90 -1.58
C ARG A 490 21.08 -17.99 -0.84
N LEU A 491 20.23 -18.92 -1.21
CA LEU A 491 18.97 -19.18 -0.54
C LEU A 491 19.02 -20.53 0.16
N VAL A 492 18.76 -20.54 1.46
CA VAL A 492 18.83 -21.77 2.26
C VAL A 492 17.63 -21.93 3.18
N THR A 493 17.24 -23.17 3.42
CA THR A 493 16.40 -23.51 4.59
C THR A 493 17.29 -23.87 5.75
N VAL A 494 17.05 -23.25 6.91
CA VAL A 494 17.76 -23.49 8.16
C VAL A 494 16.81 -24.13 9.16
N LYS A 495 17.10 -25.37 9.58
CA LYS A 495 16.25 -26.10 10.52
C LYS A 495 16.99 -26.30 11.85
N PRO A 496 16.60 -25.57 12.92
CA PRO A 496 17.20 -25.74 14.24
C PRO A 496 17.09 -27.18 14.74
N LYS A 497 18.20 -27.75 15.20
CA LYS A 497 18.24 -29.16 15.66
C LYS A 497 17.79 -29.41 17.09
N SER A 498 17.74 -28.37 17.91
CA SER A 498 17.34 -28.49 19.32
C SER A 498 16.58 -27.25 19.73
N VAL A 499 15.32 -27.31 19.63
CA VAL A 499 14.42 -26.50 20.45
C VAL A 499 14.12 -27.39 21.67
N GLY A 500 14.64 -27.08 22.85
CA GLY A 500 14.32 -27.81 24.07
C GLY A 500 12.81 -27.99 24.24
N SER A 501 12.38 -28.85 25.19
CA SER A 501 10.95 -29.02 25.48
C SER A 501 10.28 -27.66 25.66
N ALA A 502 9.05 -27.52 25.15
CA ALA A 502 8.24 -26.34 25.42
C ALA A 502 8.14 -26.09 26.94
N PRO A 503 8.09 -24.84 27.38
CA PRO A 503 7.79 -24.54 28.78
C PRO A 503 6.47 -25.16 29.21
N ALA A 504 6.28 -25.32 30.52
CA ALA A 504 4.96 -25.65 31.05
C ALA A 504 3.95 -24.51 30.73
N MET A 505 2.68 -24.89 30.57
CA MET A 505 1.59 -23.92 30.38
C MET A 505 1.53 -22.98 31.60
N PRO A 506 1.41 -21.63 31.37
CA PRO A 506 1.20 -20.70 32.48
C PRO A 506 -0.08 -21.03 33.26
N ALA A 507 0.01 -21.05 34.57
CA ALA A 507 -1.11 -21.36 35.46
C ALA A 507 -1.54 -20.10 36.25
N ASN A 508 -2.73 -20.14 36.84
CA ASN A 508 -3.24 -19.10 37.73
C ASN A 508 -3.26 -17.67 37.14
N LEU A 509 -3.56 -17.56 35.84
CA LEU A 509 -3.74 -16.25 35.24
C LEU A 509 -4.90 -15.48 35.90
N HIS A 510 -4.63 -14.32 36.47
CA HIS A 510 -5.60 -13.51 37.18
C HIS A 510 -5.33 -11.98 36.97
N GLY A 511 -6.36 -11.16 37.16
CA GLY A 511 -6.23 -9.70 37.15
C GLY A 511 -5.71 -9.20 38.51
N THR A 512 -4.79 -8.21 38.48
CA THR A 512 -4.22 -7.61 39.68
C THR A 512 -4.61 -6.14 39.86
N ALA A 513 -4.85 -5.42 38.78
CA ALA A 513 -5.33 -4.04 38.78
C ALA A 513 -6.03 -3.70 37.46
N SER A 514 -6.93 -2.71 37.50
CA SER A 514 -7.57 -2.19 36.28
C SER A 514 -7.82 -0.69 36.37
N THR A 515 -7.78 -0.02 35.22
CA THR A 515 -8.27 1.34 35.00
C THR A 515 -9.23 1.32 33.83
N ALA A 516 -9.80 2.48 33.48
CA ALA A 516 -10.66 2.58 32.32
C ALA A 516 -9.97 2.15 31.00
N THR A 517 -8.64 2.29 30.91
CA THR A 517 -7.89 2.04 29.68
C THR A 517 -6.73 1.04 29.82
N THR A 518 -6.54 0.47 31.02
CA THR A 518 -5.46 -0.51 31.27
C THR A 518 -5.95 -1.66 32.11
N MET A 519 -5.33 -2.85 31.91
CA MET A 519 -5.47 -4.03 32.77
C MET A 519 -4.12 -4.60 33.14
N SER A 520 -3.90 -4.90 34.40
CA SER A 520 -2.75 -5.63 34.89
C SER A 520 -3.14 -7.07 35.15
N VAL A 521 -2.37 -8.01 34.60
CA VAL A 521 -2.54 -9.45 34.76
C VAL A 521 -1.27 -10.09 35.32
N ALA A 522 -1.42 -11.14 36.10
CA ALA A 522 -0.31 -11.92 36.64
C ALA A 522 -0.62 -13.42 36.53
N TRP A 523 0.42 -14.23 36.57
CA TRP A 523 0.37 -15.72 36.49
C TRP A 523 1.53 -16.35 37.23
N ASP A 524 1.47 -17.66 37.41
CA ASP A 524 2.56 -18.40 38.01
C ASP A 524 3.72 -18.62 37.03
N ALA A 525 4.94 -18.68 37.57
CA ALA A 525 6.13 -18.97 36.79
C ALA A 525 6.04 -20.37 36.16
N SER A 526 6.23 -20.44 34.83
CA SER A 526 6.22 -21.72 34.11
C SER A 526 7.60 -22.35 34.06
N THR A 527 7.69 -23.61 34.42
CA THR A 527 8.96 -24.37 34.37
C THR A 527 9.52 -24.35 32.95
N GLY A 528 10.77 -23.91 32.80
CA GLY A 528 11.46 -23.81 31.50
C GLY A 528 11.20 -22.50 30.74
N ALA A 529 10.40 -21.59 31.26
CA ALA A 529 10.16 -20.30 30.65
C ALA A 529 11.31 -19.31 30.92
N THR A 530 11.62 -18.49 29.93
CA THR A 530 12.50 -17.30 30.03
C THR A 530 11.74 -16.00 29.65
N GLY A 531 10.49 -16.10 29.24
CA GLY A 531 9.62 -14.99 28.95
C GLY A 531 8.21 -15.44 28.58
N TYR A 532 7.32 -14.48 28.46
CA TYR A 532 5.89 -14.71 28.23
C TYR A 532 5.35 -13.74 27.20
N ASP A 533 4.40 -14.21 26.40
CA ASP A 533 3.58 -13.40 25.53
C ASP A 533 2.16 -13.34 26.08
N VAL A 534 1.64 -12.14 26.23
CA VAL A 534 0.25 -11.89 26.65
C VAL A 534 -0.58 -11.57 25.41
N TYR A 535 -1.68 -12.28 25.29
CA TYR A 535 -2.66 -12.10 24.21
C TYR A 535 -3.92 -11.45 24.76
N VAL A 536 -4.52 -10.59 23.95
CA VAL A 536 -5.79 -9.92 24.24
C VAL A 536 -6.73 -10.18 23.06
N ASN A 537 -7.88 -10.77 23.34
CA ASN A 537 -8.83 -11.19 22.30
C ASN A 537 -8.18 -12.02 21.18
N GLY A 538 -7.23 -12.91 21.56
CA GLY A 538 -6.50 -13.79 20.64
C GLY A 538 -5.35 -13.12 19.88
N THR A 539 -5.14 -11.79 20.03
CA THR A 539 -4.04 -11.07 19.41
C THR A 539 -2.91 -10.82 20.40
N LYS A 540 -1.67 -11.06 19.99
CA LYS A 540 -0.50 -10.80 20.84
C LYS A 540 -0.39 -9.28 21.12
N ASN A 541 -0.33 -8.92 22.40
CA ASN A 541 -0.27 -7.52 22.83
C ASN A 541 1.12 -7.13 23.37
N VAL A 542 1.65 -7.88 24.35
CA VAL A 542 2.92 -7.55 25.00
C VAL A 542 3.75 -8.77 25.29
N SER A 543 5.08 -8.63 25.28
CA SER A 543 6.05 -9.65 25.70
C SER A 543 6.79 -9.18 26.94
N VAL A 544 6.92 -10.05 27.94
CA VAL A 544 7.59 -9.76 29.20
C VAL A 544 8.50 -10.91 29.63
N THR A 545 9.49 -10.63 30.48
CA THR A 545 10.34 -11.67 31.11
C THR A 545 9.85 -12.06 32.49
N GLY A 546 9.05 -11.19 33.11
CA GLY A 546 8.42 -11.48 34.43
C GLY A 546 7.08 -12.18 34.28
N THR A 547 6.44 -12.45 35.44
CA THR A 547 5.15 -13.15 35.55
C THR A 547 3.96 -12.20 35.70
N SER A 548 4.09 -10.98 35.22
CA SER A 548 3.01 -9.99 35.17
C SER A 548 3.19 -9.07 33.98
N ALA A 549 2.09 -8.48 33.53
CA ALA A 549 2.07 -7.49 32.47
C ALA A 549 0.97 -6.46 32.69
N VAL A 550 1.22 -5.23 32.18
CA VAL A 550 0.19 -4.19 32.04
C VAL A 550 -0.17 -4.10 30.56
N VAL A 551 -1.44 -4.30 30.29
CA VAL A 551 -2.03 -4.10 28.95
C VAL A 551 -2.69 -2.74 28.92
N ALA A 552 -2.27 -1.88 28.02
CA ALA A 552 -2.79 -0.51 27.83
C ALA A 552 -3.53 -0.36 26.50
N GLY A 553 -4.17 0.79 26.29
CA GLY A 553 -4.92 1.10 25.07
C GLY A 553 -6.28 0.42 24.99
N LEU A 554 -6.84 -0.03 26.10
CA LEU A 554 -8.15 -0.66 26.18
C LEU A 554 -9.27 0.40 26.21
N ALA A 555 -10.43 0.07 25.66
CA ALA A 555 -11.60 0.92 25.72
C ALA A 555 -12.28 0.80 27.10
N PRO A 556 -12.81 1.90 27.67
CA PRO A 556 -13.56 1.88 28.93
C PRO A 556 -14.81 1.01 28.86
N GLY A 557 -15.18 0.40 29.99
CA GLY A 557 -16.40 -0.40 30.11
C GLY A 557 -16.48 -1.62 29.19
N THR A 558 -15.35 -2.07 28.66
CA THR A 558 -15.29 -3.09 27.62
C THR A 558 -14.71 -4.39 28.15
N GLY A 559 -15.35 -5.52 27.77
CA GLY A 559 -14.88 -6.87 28.12
C GLY A 559 -13.76 -7.32 27.21
N TYR A 560 -12.71 -7.89 27.81
CA TYR A 560 -11.55 -8.46 27.10
C TYR A 560 -11.24 -9.86 27.59
N THR A 561 -10.71 -10.68 26.70
CA THR A 561 -10.18 -12.00 27.07
C THR A 561 -8.65 -11.97 27.03
N PHE A 562 -8.03 -12.60 28.01
CA PHE A 562 -6.58 -12.68 28.16
C PHE A 562 -6.14 -14.13 28.18
N ASP A 563 -5.05 -14.43 27.53
CA ASP A 563 -4.29 -15.66 27.68
C ASP A 563 -2.79 -15.38 27.59
N VAL A 564 -2.00 -16.27 28.16
CA VAL A 564 -0.55 -16.13 28.27
C VAL A 564 0.14 -17.38 27.75
N VAL A 565 1.16 -17.18 26.93
CA VAL A 565 2.02 -18.23 26.38
C VAL A 565 3.43 -18.07 26.93
N ALA A 566 3.98 -19.08 27.56
CA ALA A 566 5.36 -19.07 28.02
C ALA A 566 6.32 -19.41 26.89
N ARG A 567 7.50 -18.75 26.85
CA ARG A 567 8.57 -19.02 25.89
C ARG A 567 9.86 -19.38 26.61
N ASN A 568 10.60 -20.34 26.08
CA ASN A 568 11.95 -20.63 26.57
C ASN A 568 13.02 -19.84 25.80
N ALA A 569 14.27 -19.88 26.29
CA ALA A 569 15.43 -19.24 25.64
C ALA A 569 15.69 -19.75 24.22
N LYS A 570 15.06 -20.83 23.79
CA LYS A 570 15.19 -21.46 22.47
C LYS A 570 14.00 -21.14 21.55
N GLY A 571 13.12 -20.23 21.97
CA GLY A 571 11.98 -19.79 21.17
C GLY A 571 10.79 -20.75 21.14
N LYS A 572 10.81 -21.89 21.87
CA LYS A 572 9.62 -22.74 21.98
C LYS A 572 8.59 -22.11 22.89
N SER A 573 7.35 -22.20 22.43
CA SER A 573 6.18 -21.73 23.17
C SER A 573 5.44 -22.89 23.85
N SER A 574 4.86 -22.63 25.02
CA SER A 574 3.88 -23.50 25.64
C SER A 574 2.54 -23.47 24.89
N VAL A 575 1.61 -24.35 25.27
CA VAL A 575 0.19 -24.06 25.02
C VAL A 575 -0.22 -22.82 25.82
N ALA A 576 -1.25 -22.11 25.35
CA ALA A 576 -1.78 -20.92 26.03
C ALA A 576 -2.37 -21.33 27.41
N SER A 577 -2.31 -20.41 28.37
CA SER A 577 -3.01 -20.53 29.65
C SER A 577 -4.52 -20.72 29.45
N LYS A 578 -5.23 -21.06 30.49
CA LYS A 578 -6.69 -20.89 30.50
C LYS A 578 -7.01 -19.42 30.27
N GLN A 579 -8.06 -19.17 29.47
CA GLN A 579 -8.50 -17.84 29.16
C GLN A 579 -9.11 -17.15 30.40
N LEU A 580 -8.76 -15.90 30.62
CA LEU A 580 -9.28 -15.02 31.67
C LEU A 580 -10.13 -13.92 31.03
N SER A 581 -11.37 -13.76 31.44
CA SER A 581 -12.22 -12.65 31.00
C SER A 581 -12.27 -11.56 32.06
N LEU A 582 -11.97 -10.33 31.68
CA LEU A 582 -12.02 -9.14 32.56
C LEU A 582 -12.70 -8.01 31.80
N THR A 583 -13.35 -7.10 32.56
CA THR A 583 -13.97 -5.90 32.02
C THR A 583 -13.28 -4.66 32.57
N THR A 584 -12.88 -3.73 31.70
CA THR A 584 -12.34 -2.43 32.14
C THR A 584 -13.42 -1.64 32.88
N PRO A 585 -13.07 -0.91 33.97
CA PRO A 585 -13.99 0.04 34.56
C PRO A 585 -14.58 0.99 33.52
N ALA A 586 -15.85 1.39 33.70
CA ALA A 586 -16.42 2.45 32.90
C ALA A 586 -15.62 3.72 33.18
N GLY A 587 -14.98 4.28 32.16
CA GLY A 587 -14.30 5.57 32.24
C GLY A 587 -15.32 6.68 32.37
N SER A 588 -15.03 7.73 33.15
CA SER A 588 -15.57 9.02 32.82
C SER A 588 -15.18 9.32 31.37
N GLY A 589 -16.13 9.77 30.56
CA GLY A 589 -15.85 10.15 29.16
C GLY A 589 -14.71 11.17 29.08
N PRO A 590 -14.20 11.44 27.86
CA PRO A 590 -13.09 12.37 27.69
C PRO A 590 -13.39 13.72 28.37
N THR A 591 -12.47 14.18 29.20
CA THR A 591 -12.63 15.44 29.94
C THR A 591 -12.26 16.59 29.03
N LEU A 592 -13.21 17.45 28.75
CA LEU A 592 -13.06 18.67 27.96
C LEU A 592 -12.61 19.83 28.88
N TYR A 593 -11.61 20.57 28.42
CA TYR A 593 -11.15 21.84 29.03
C TYR A 593 -11.20 22.92 27.94
N GLU A 594 -12.10 23.88 28.10
CA GLU A 594 -12.26 25.02 27.20
C GLU A 594 -11.16 26.06 27.42
N ALA A 595 -10.61 26.63 26.34
CA ALA A 595 -9.51 27.59 26.42
C ALA A 595 -9.97 28.93 27.07
N GLU A 596 -11.19 29.38 26.79
CA GLU A 596 -11.78 30.61 27.32
C GLU A 596 -12.24 30.50 28.79
N SER A 597 -12.13 29.31 29.39
CA SER A 597 -12.53 29.12 30.79
C SER A 597 -11.83 30.08 31.74
N SER A 598 -12.60 30.70 32.64
CA SER A 598 -12.07 31.59 33.69
C SER A 598 -11.13 30.88 34.69
N ALA A 599 -11.07 29.55 34.67
CA ALA A 599 -10.11 28.74 35.42
C ALA A 599 -8.70 28.78 34.86
N ASN A 600 -8.54 29.20 33.61
CA ASN A 600 -7.26 29.31 32.91
C ASN A 600 -6.55 30.64 33.20
N THR A 601 -5.24 30.64 33.02
CA THR A 601 -4.43 31.87 33.11
C THR A 601 -4.09 32.38 31.72
N LEU A 602 -4.44 33.60 31.42
CA LEU A 602 -4.03 34.32 30.22
C LEU A 602 -3.04 35.42 30.61
N GLY A 603 -1.96 35.58 29.87
CA GLY A 603 -0.95 36.60 30.13
C GLY A 603 -0.27 37.11 28.86
N GLY A 604 0.47 38.20 28.99
CA GLY A 604 1.26 38.78 27.90
C GLY A 604 0.48 39.27 26.70
N GLY A 605 -0.83 39.55 26.83
CA GLY A 605 -1.69 40.00 25.74
C GLY A 605 -2.59 38.92 25.12
N ALA A 606 -2.48 37.67 25.56
CA ALA A 606 -3.43 36.61 25.15
C ALA A 606 -4.84 36.97 25.66
N THR A 607 -5.86 36.79 24.81
CA THR A 607 -7.22 37.20 25.12
C THR A 607 -8.25 36.32 24.40
N VAL A 608 -9.48 36.31 24.95
CA VAL A 608 -10.61 35.53 24.45
C VAL A 608 -11.29 36.24 23.29
N TYR A 609 -11.61 35.50 22.23
CA TYR A 609 -12.39 35.96 21.08
C TYR A 609 -13.57 35.03 20.82
N GLY A 610 -14.63 35.56 20.24
CA GLY A 610 -15.73 34.75 19.72
C GLY A 610 -15.27 33.91 18.52
N CYS A 611 -15.79 32.69 18.45
CA CYS A 611 -15.51 31.74 17.35
C CYS A 611 -16.74 30.86 17.13
N SER A 612 -17.42 31.04 16.00
CA SER A 612 -18.67 30.33 15.73
C SER A 612 -18.50 28.83 15.47
N GLY A 613 -17.31 28.40 15.03
CA GLY A 613 -16.97 27.01 14.80
C GLY A 613 -16.21 26.32 15.93
N CYS A 614 -15.96 27.02 17.05
CA CYS A 614 -15.23 26.49 18.19
C CYS A 614 -16.17 25.91 19.27
N SER A 615 -15.60 25.07 20.12
CA SER A 615 -16.25 24.59 21.34
C SER A 615 -16.53 25.80 22.28
N GLY A 616 -17.62 25.76 23.00
CA GLY A 616 -18.00 26.92 23.87
C GLY A 616 -18.34 28.22 23.13
N GLY A 617 -18.11 28.30 21.80
CA GLY A 617 -18.35 29.49 20.99
C GLY A 617 -17.26 30.56 21.10
N ALA A 618 -16.10 30.24 21.67
CA ALA A 618 -14.97 31.13 21.85
C ALA A 618 -13.63 30.42 21.71
N LYS A 619 -12.54 31.17 21.66
CA LYS A 619 -11.16 30.71 21.59
C LYS A 619 -10.22 31.71 22.21
N VAL A 620 -9.00 31.34 22.50
CA VAL A 620 -7.94 32.23 22.99
C VAL A 620 -6.95 32.53 21.90
N GLY A 621 -6.81 33.79 21.54
CA GLY A 621 -5.86 34.28 20.55
C GLY A 621 -4.75 35.15 21.14
N TYR A 622 -3.86 35.64 20.25
CA TYR A 622 -2.64 36.38 20.61
C TYR A 622 -1.70 35.64 21.56
N ILE A 623 -1.68 34.32 21.41
CA ILE A 623 -0.73 33.46 22.09
C ILE A 623 0.59 33.54 21.33
N GLY A 624 1.70 33.78 22.03
CA GLY A 624 3.02 33.97 21.43
C GLY A 624 3.45 35.42 21.32
N GLY A 625 4.73 35.70 20.98
CA GLY A 625 5.29 37.04 21.02
C GLY A 625 5.29 37.70 22.40
N GLY A 626 5.20 36.92 23.49
CA GLY A 626 5.02 37.34 24.85
C GLY A 626 3.68 36.93 25.45
N GLY A 627 2.68 36.65 24.61
CA GLY A 627 1.38 36.12 25.03
C GLY A 627 1.46 34.62 25.37
N TYR A 628 0.70 34.21 26.40
CA TYR A 628 0.59 32.81 26.77
C TYR A 628 -0.77 32.50 27.40
N MET A 629 -1.15 31.21 27.35
CA MET A 629 -2.28 30.70 28.12
C MET A 629 -1.89 29.44 28.88
N VAL A 630 -2.51 29.20 30.03
CA VAL A 630 -2.29 28.00 30.84
C VAL A 630 -3.62 27.38 31.24
N PHE A 631 -3.80 26.11 30.91
CA PHE A 631 -4.82 25.26 31.51
C PHE A 631 -4.32 24.84 32.90
N ASN A 632 -4.89 25.40 33.98
CA ASN A 632 -4.36 25.27 35.35
C ASN A 632 -4.80 23.97 36.06
N ASN A 633 -5.93 23.42 35.71
CA ASN A 633 -6.59 22.34 36.45
C ASN A 633 -6.84 21.10 35.64
N VAL A 634 -5.87 20.70 34.82
CA VAL A 634 -5.95 19.48 34.02
C VAL A 634 -5.72 18.28 34.92
N THR A 635 -6.74 17.46 35.14
CA THR A 635 -6.66 16.35 36.10
C THR A 635 -6.40 15.02 35.41
N ALA A 636 -5.45 14.27 35.94
CA ALA A 636 -5.21 12.90 35.58
C ALA A 636 -5.35 11.95 36.78
N PRO A 637 -6.07 10.83 36.68
CA PRO A 637 -6.29 9.93 37.81
C PRO A 637 -5.00 9.23 38.28
N ARG A 638 -3.99 9.15 37.43
CA ARG A 638 -2.68 8.54 37.71
C ARG A 638 -1.59 9.24 36.89
N ALA A 639 -0.33 9.10 37.29
CA ALA A 639 0.80 9.48 36.47
C ALA A 639 0.96 8.54 35.26
N GLY A 640 1.25 9.10 34.08
CA GLY A 640 1.44 8.35 32.85
C GLY A 640 1.26 9.18 31.60
N THR A 641 1.45 8.55 30.43
CA THR A 641 1.25 9.18 29.12
C THR A 641 -0.23 9.12 28.72
N TYR A 642 -0.80 10.27 28.39
CA TYR A 642 -2.18 10.47 27.93
C TYR A 642 -2.20 10.99 26.51
N LEU A 643 -3.21 10.61 25.75
CA LEU A 643 -3.44 11.21 24.43
C LEU A 643 -4.30 12.48 24.64
N MET A 644 -3.70 13.62 24.39
CA MET A 644 -4.37 14.91 24.46
C MET A 644 -4.73 15.40 23.07
N THR A 645 -6.00 15.64 22.81
CA THR A 645 -6.47 16.31 21.60
C THR A 645 -6.53 17.80 21.84
N VAL A 646 -5.81 18.58 21.05
CA VAL A 646 -5.81 20.05 21.03
C VAL A 646 -6.72 20.52 19.92
N GLY A 647 -7.77 21.27 20.25
CA GLY A 647 -8.57 22.05 19.31
C GLY A 647 -7.96 23.43 19.12
N TYR A 648 -7.81 23.86 17.88
CA TYR A 648 -7.20 25.15 17.54
C TYR A 648 -7.77 25.72 16.24
N VAL A 649 -7.53 27.01 16.00
CA VAL A 649 -7.92 27.70 14.77
C VAL A 649 -6.70 28.42 14.19
N ASP A 650 -6.43 28.21 12.92
CA ASP A 650 -5.37 28.92 12.19
C ASP A 650 -5.78 29.15 10.73
N GLY A 651 -6.15 30.38 10.41
CA GLY A 651 -6.51 30.81 9.07
C GLY A 651 -5.31 31.20 8.18
N ASP A 652 -4.11 31.25 8.76
CA ASP A 652 -2.87 31.57 8.08
C ASP A 652 -2.05 30.30 7.70
N SER A 653 -0.75 30.48 7.48
CA SER A 653 0.22 29.39 7.34
C SER A 653 0.51 28.73 8.68
N SER A 654 0.92 27.46 8.63
CA SER A 654 1.24 26.64 9.81
C SER A 654 2.15 27.36 10.80
N ARG A 655 1.84 27.22 12.11
CA ARG A 655 2.55 27.84 13.23
C ARG A 655 3.10 26.77 14.17
N ILE A 656 4.03 27.16 15.03
CA ILE A 656 4.60 26.26 16.05
C ILE A 656 4.21 26.79 17.42
N ALA A 657 3.53 25.97 18.22
CA ALA A 657 3.33 26.20 19.63
C ALA A 657 4.48 25.60 20.45
N ILE A 658 4.95 26.29 21.47
CA ILE A 658 5.71 25.71 22.58
C ILE A 658 4.68 25.30 23.63
N VAL A 659 4.47 23.99 23.76
CA VAL A 659 3.59 23.44 24.79
C VAL A 659 4.45 23.02 25.97
N THR A 660 4.12 23.54 27.17
CA THR A 660 4.83 23.22 28.39
C THR A 660 3.91 22.44 29.32
N VAL A 661 4.19 21.19 29.58
CA VAL A 661 3.45 20.31 30.46
C VAL A 661 4.21 20.19 31.77
N ASN A 662 3.64 20.67 32.88
CA ASN A 662 4.25 20.63 34.21
C ASN A 662 5.69 21.18 34.25
N GLY A 663 5.97 22.21 33.45
CA GLY A 663 7.31 22.81 33.32
C GLY A 663 8.21 22.18 32.26
N THR A 664 7.83 21.09 31.60
CA THR A 664 8.62 20.46 30.52
C THR A 664 8.11 20.94 29.15
N PRO A 665 8.89 21.71 28.37
CA PRO A 665 8.47 22.23 27.08
C PRO A 665 8.76 21.26 25.94
N PHE A 666 7.90 21.29 24.89
CA PHE A 666 8.15 20.69 23.58
C PHE A 666 7.50 21.50 22.47
N GLN A 667 7.91 21.29 21.24
CA GLN A 667 7.33 21.95 20.07
C GLN A 667 6.17 21.16 19.50
N LEU A 668 5.07 21.87 19.20
CA LEU A 668 3.89 21.33 18.54
C LEU A 668 3.63 22.13 17.25
N PRO A 669 3.88 21.57 16.07
CA PRO A 669 3.45 22.19 14.82
C PRO A 669 1.93 22.10 14.69
N LEU A 670 1.31 23.22 14.37
CA LEU A 670 -0.13 23.38 14.12
C LEU A 670 -0.31 23.81 12.66
N SER A 671 -1.06 23.02 11.90
CA SER A 671 -1.28 23.28 10.48
C SER A 671 -2.24 24.44 10.28
N GLY A 672 -1.91 25.37 9.39
CA GLY A 672 -2.82 26.44 8.98
C GLY A 672 -3.60 26.10 7.72
N THR A 673 -4.78 26.69 7.56
CA THR A 673 -5.65 26.50 6.38
C THR A 673 -5.30 27.38 5.20
N ASN A 674 -4.58 28.48 5.42
CA ASN A 674 -4.25 29.51 4.42
C ASN A 674 -5.48 30.12 3.71
N ASP A 675 -6.65 30.10 4.34
CA ASP A 675 -7.91 30.59 3.78
C ASP A 675 -8.40 31.87 4.46
N ASN A 676 -7.60 32.41 5.40
CA ASN A 676 -7.93 33.56 6.26
C ASN A 676 -9.23 33.37 7.07
N ASN A 677 -9.64 32.10 7.29
CA ASN A 677 -10.79 31.75 8.09
C ASN A 677 -10.35 31.42 9.53
N TRP A 678 -10.71 32.32 10.45
CA TRP A 678 -10.40 32.19 11.88
C TRP A 678 -11.54 31.61 12.71
N ASP A 679 -12.54 31.00 12.08
CA ASP A 679 -13.69 30.36 12.74
C ASP A 679 -13.77 28.85 12.47
N THR A 680 -12.83 28.29 11.71
CA THR A 680 -12.77 26.84 11.45
C THR A 680 -11.85 26.15 12.45
N ALA A 681 -12.43 25.39 13.37
CA ALA A 681 -11.65 24.61 14.33
C ALA A 681 -11.02 23.36 13.68
N GLN A 682 -9.76 23.15 13.98
CA GLN A 682 -8.95 21.98 13.63
C GLN A 682 -8.56 21.23 14.90
N THR A 683 -8.08 20.00 14.77
CA THR A 683 -7.60 19.22 15.92
C THR A 683 -6.29 18.51 15.61
N VAL A 684 -5.46 18.33 16.63
CA VAL A 684 -4.28 17.48 16.62
C VAL A 684 -4.23 16.69 17.92
N THR A 685 -3.90 15.40 17.84
CA THR A 685 -3.76 14.54 19.02
C THR A 685 -2.30 14.21 19.26
N ILE A 686 -1.84 14.43 20.49
CA ILE A 686 -0.45 14.25 20.90
C ILE A 686 -0.35 13.48 22.22
N PRO A 687 0.73 12.69 22.43
CA PRO A 687 1.02 12.13 23.74
C PRO A 687 1.58 13.19 24.69
N VAL A 688 1.08 13.22 25.93
CA VAL A 688 1.57 14.08 27.00
C VAL A 688 1.74 13.30 28.30
N ASP A 689 2.82 13.54 29.04
CA ASP A 689 3.06 12.89 30.33
C ASP A 689 2.46 13.75 31.45
N LEU A 690 1.48 13.17 32.15
CA LEU A 690 0.79 13.82 33.25
C LEU A 690 1.13 13.16 34.59
N ASN A 691 1.19 13.98 35.66
CA ASN A 691 1.27 13.52 37.03
C ASN A 691 -0.11 13.08 37.52
N ALA A 692 -0.19 12.23 38.53
CA ALA A 692 -1.43 11.95 39.22
C ALA A 692 -1.97 13.23 39.89
N GLY A 693 -3.25 13.51 39.75
CA GLY A 693 -3.89 14.73 40.25
C GLY A 693 -3.84 15.87 39.24
N THR A 694 -3.60 17.10 39.72
CA THR A 694 -3.68 18.33 38.92
C THR A 694 -2.39 18.60 38.16
N ASN A 695 -2.51 18.96 36.90
CA ASN A 695 -1.42 19.32 35.99
C ASN A 695 -1.66 20.70 35.39
N SER A 696 -0.59 21.35 34.93
CA SER A 696 -0.64 22.59 34.18
C SER A 696 -0.13 22.37 32.74
N ILE A 697 -0.86 22.93 31.78
CA ILE A 697 -0.46 22.86 30.36
C ILE A 697 -0.49 24.26 29.77
N GLN A 698 0.67 24.77 29.44
CA GLN A 698 0.85 26.10 28.86
C GLN A 698 1.07 26.07 27.39
N PHE A 699 0.44 26.96 26.66
CA PHE A 699 0.71 27.25 25.25
C PHE A 699 1.34 28.63 25.14
N GLY A 700 2.41 28.75 24.34
CA GLY A 700 3.11 29.99 24.07
C GLY A 700 4.17 29.81 22.98
N ASN A 701 4.79 30.90 22.56
CA ASN A 701 5.99 30.88 21.72
C ASN A 701 6.69 32.23 21.82
N PRO A 702 7.90 32.32 22.40
CA PRO A 702 8.59 33.61 22.55
C PRO A 702 9.03 34.23 21.23
N ASN A 703 9.14 33.43 20.16
CA ASN A 703 9.71 33.83 18.87
C ASN A 703 8.65 34.04 17.74
N GLY A 704 7.37 33.93 18.07
CA GLY A 704 6.29 34.10 17.06
C GLY A 704 4.91 33.88 17.65
N TYR A 705 3.89 34.07 16.86
CA TYR A 705 2.51 33.78 17.26
C TYR A 705 2.21 32.27 17.09
N VAL A 706 1.34 31.79 17.97
CA VAL A 706 0.74 30.45 17.95
C VAL A 706 -0.63 30.55 17.28
N SER A 707 -1.17 29.45 16.76
CA SER A 707 -2.58 29.34 16.38
C SER A 707 -3.48 29.61 17.57
N ASP A 708 -4.67 30.15 17.36
CA ASP A 708 -5.64 30.37 18.45
C ASP A 708 -6.07 29.01 19.00
N ILE A 709 -6.13 28.89 20.33
CA ILE A 709 -6.49 27.63 20.99
C ILE A 709 -7.97 27.66 21.39
N ASP A 710 -8.68 26.59 20.99
CA ASP A 710 -10.09 26.32 21.26
C ASP A 710 -10.26 25.53 22.57
N LYS A 711 -9.63 24.38 22.65
CA LYS A 711 -9.79 23.45 23.78
C LYS A 711 -8.67 22.43 23.88
N ILE A 712 -8.63 21.71 24.98
CA ILE A 712 -7.97 20.41 25.06
C ILE A 712 -8.95 19.34 25.56
N VAL A 713 -8.79 18.11 25.11
CA VAL A 713 -9.57 16.94 25.52
C VAL A 713 -8.62 15.83 25.94
N LEU A 714 -8.85 15.23 27.10
CA LEU A 714 -8.05 14.14 27.68
C LEU A 714 -8.89 12.89 27.91
#